data_2ea416ec170649e36e2288b83d99dad6
#
_entry.id   2ea416ec170649e36e2288b83d99dad6
#
_cell.length_a   1.000
_cell.length_b   1.000
_cell.length_c   1.000
_cell.angle_alpha   90.00
_cell.angle_beta   90.00
_cell.angle_gamma   90.00
#
_symmetry.space_group_name_H-M   'P 1'
#
loop_
_entity.id
_entity.type
_entity.pdbx_description
1 polymer ?
#
loop_
_entity_poly.entity_id
_entity_poly.type
_entity_poly.pdbx_seq_one_letter_code
_entity_poly.pdbx_strand_id
1 'polypeptide(L)'
;MRFRRIAILFPGLLAGALCGASPTVLDLTAAGAVKVEENIGSCPRNGRLELTVPAVSGLYAEKGLFPNIRFAPRNGKYFDFSEAGVLAAEVENLSPYPIDIVLEIQGELPDGRKALSKSGIALNAGEKSVLRHRFSPVVNTSFAPGGVFDPFPGFPNPRRPDPARITRIVLMCRRPMREFRFAVSPFVAEAPPERPAAALASPAAFYPCIDRFGQYRHADWPGKIRREADFTAAREREESDLAAHPPRTAGRTVYGGWADGPTLKATGHFRVEKYRGKWFFVDPAGKLFWSFGIDCLYPANPTCVDGRREYFEWLPERDDPKFGGLYGVNRRSSAFYRKKRIETPRTFDFHLANLLRKYGDCSPEQFARIAARRLPSWGFNTVGNWNTAEVRRICRMPYVVQAKAAGSPLLGTAPYNLYDVFEPGFQAAIEADMKREFRAALDDPYCIGFFVDNEVRWDKLPRLAEHVIAMPAETPARRALAARLKEKYRTIDALNRAWGTGYPGWDGLGRLPAGKRIPEADCRDFNRLALERYYRSCRDAVRNAAPRKLYLGSRFAGFQTLAAAEAEAEYADVVSANLYYRSIAHYTGVADKPLLVGEFHFGTTVAGSGSPGLQEASGREECAKAFTRYCESALYNPNCVGVHYFRYADQPVSGRTGDDENMQVGFVDGCDTPNQPMIDAARRIGNRLYEIRLKR
;
A
#
# COMPACT_ATOMS: atom_id res chain seq x y z
N MET A 1 25.90 57.68 -4.84
CA MET A 1 24.87 57.13 -3.93
C MET A 1 25.16 55.65 -3.72
N ARG A 2 25.54 55.27 -2.51
CA ARG A 2 25.97 53.92 -2.16
C ARG A 2 24.72 53.08 -1.78
N PHE A 3 24.44 52.00 -2.52
CA PHE A 3 23.43 51.01 -2.13
C PHE A 3 24.04 50.08 -1.06
N ARG A 4 23.46 50.11 0.14
CA ARG A 4 23.73 49.17 1.22
C ARG A 4 23.04 47.82 0.90
N ARG A 5 23.83 46.76 0.86
CA ARG A 5 23.33 45.38 0.89
C ARG A 5 22.79 45.08 2.30
N ILE A 6 21.51 44.78 2.39
CA ILE A 6 20.90 44.21 3.59
C ILE A 6 21.13 42.71 3.53
N ALA A 7 21.98 42.20 4.40
CA ALA A 7 22.12 40.77 4.65
C ALA A 7 20.96 40.33 5.53
N ILE A 8 20.07 39.46 4.99
CA ILE A 8 19.06 38.78 5.78
C ILE A 8 19.76 37.59 6.44
N LEU A 9 20.02 37.73 7.73
CA LEU A 9 20.44 36.62 8.61
C LEU A 9 19.24 35.67 8.80
N PHE A 10 19.35 34.48 8.29
CA PHE A 10 18.50 33.35 8.74
C PHE A 10 18.87 33.02 10.19
N PRO A 11 17.91 32.87 11.10
CA PRO A 11 18.24 32.41 12.43
C PRO A 11 18.65 30.92 12.31
N GLY A 12 19.91 30.68 12.60
CA GLY A 12 20.44 29.34 12.79
C GLY A 12 19.62 28.61 13.85
N LEU A 13 19.18 27.41 13.55
CA LEU A 13 18.71 26.45 14.52
C LEU A 13 19.82 26.29 15.57
N LEU A 14 19.58 26.83 16.76
CA LEU A 14 20.31 26.49 17.96
C LEU A 14 20.08 24.99 18.20
N ALA A 15 21.04 24.17 17.80
CA ALA A 15 21.22 22.84 18.35
C ALA A 15 21.48 23.01 19.84
N GLY A 16 20.44 22.86 20.66
CA GLY A 16 20.60 22.70 22.09
C GLY A 16 21.56 21.54 22.33
N ALA A 17 22.76 21.84 22.75
CA ALA A 17 23.72 20.87 23.26
C ALA A 17 23.10 20.21 24.50
N LEU A 18 22.40 19.09 24.32
CA LEU A 18 22.21 18.11 25.37
C LEU A 18 23.57 17.43 25.56
N CYS A 19 24.26 17.88 26.57
CA CYS A 19 25.50 17.30 27.08
C CYS A 19 25.18 15.93 27.67
N GLY A 20 25.38 14.90 26.89
CA GLY A 20 25.23 13.49 27.17
C GLY A 20 25.28 12.76 25.85
N ALA A 21 26.46 12.27 25.42
CA ALA A 21 26.55 11.41 24.25
C ALA A 21 25.59 10.22 24.46
N SER A 22 24.57 10.11 23.63
CA SER A 22 23.70 8.92 23.63
C SER A 22 24.60 7.68 23.52
N PRO A 23 24.51 6.70 24.42
CA PRO A 23 25.42 5.58 24.41
C PRO A 23 25.30 4.87 23.05
N THR A 24 26.44 4.66 22.38
CA THR A 24 26.49 3.83 21.18
C THR A 24 26.01 2.43 21.56
N VAL A 25 24.85 2.05 21.05
CA VAL A 25 24.20 0.77 21.39
C VAL A 25 24.84 -0.37 20.60
N LEU A 26 25.29 -0.07 19.39
CA LEU A 26 25.84 -1.06 18.48
C LEU A 26 26.98 -0.47 17.65
N ASP A 27 28.21 -0.79 18.05
CA ASP A 27 29.39 -0.47 17.24
C ASP A 27 29.52 -1.50 16.12
N LEU A 28 29.27 -1.07 14.89
CA LEU A 28 29.33 -1.90 13.69
C LEU A 28 30.77 -2.20 13.24
N THR A 29 31.74 -1.48 13.77
CA THR A 29 33.15 -1.60 13.38
C THR A 29 33.93 -2.57 14.27
N ALA A 30 33.37 -2.94 15.44
CA ALA A 30 33.99 -3.86 16.37
C ALA A 30 34.07 -5.28 15.81
N ALA A 31 35.20 -5.93 15.93
CA ALA A 31 35.43 -7.30 15.47
C ALA A 31 34.34 -8.27 15.97
N GLY A 32 33.71 -9.01 15.05
CA GLY A 32 32.67 -9.97 15.36
C GLY A 32 31.27 -9.36 15.63
N ALA A 33 31.10 -8.03 15.50
CA ALA A 33 29.80 -7.38 15.68
C ALA A 33 28.82 -7.73 14.56
N VAL A 34 29.34 -8.00 13.37
CA VAL A 34 28.55 -8.23 12.15
C VAL A 34 28.63 -9.69 11.75
N LYS A 35 27.47 -10.31 11.56
CA LYS A 35 27.37 -11.61 10.87
C LYS A 35 26.77 -11.38 9.50
N VAL A 36 27.59 -11.58 8.46
CA VAL A 36 27.10 -11.62 7.08
C VAL A 36 26.38 -12.94 6.86
N GLU A 37 25.10 -12.88 6.40
CA GLU A 37 24.35 -14.11 6.18
C GLU A 37 24.01 -14.34 4.71
N GLU A 38 23.89 -13.30 3.90
CA GLU A 38 23.56 -13.48 2.49
C GLU A 38 24.13 -12.35 1.64
N ASN A 39 24.98 -12.71 0.71
CA ASN A 39 25.38 -11.95 -0.49
C ASN A 39 25.61 -10.44 -0.26
N ILE A 40 26.36 -10.07 0.77
CA ILE A 40 26.75 -8.70 1.08
C ILE A 40 28.21 -8.66 1.57
N GLY A 41 29.00 -7.78 0.96
CA GLY A 41 30.35 -7.48 1.45
C GLY A 41 30.31 -6.35 2.46
N SER A 42 31.15 -6.43 3.52
CA SER A 42 31.26 -5.37 4.52
C SER A 42 32.71 -5.02 4.80
N CYS A 43 33.01 -3.72 4.92
CA CYS A 43 34.33 -3.21 5.25
C CYS A 43 34.22 -2.03 6.24
N PRO A 44 34.80 -2.15 7.45
CA PRO A 44 34.90 -1.01 8.35
C PRO A 44 35.84 0.06 7.77
N ARG A 45 35.36 1.30 7.71
CA ARG A 45 36.13 2.45 7.23
C ARG A 45 35.70 3.75 7.92
N ASN A 46 36.66 4.47 8.49
CA ASN A 46 36.41 5.79 9.12
C ASN A 46 35.27 5.77 10.17
N GLY A 47 35.22 4.75 11.04
CA GLY A 47 34.19 4.60 12.07
C GLY A 47 32.79 4.25 11.54
N ARG A 48 32.67 3.87 10.27
CA ARG A 48 31.42 3.42 9.62
C ARG A 48 31.63 2.05 9.01
N LEU A 49 30.53 1.37 8.72
CA LEU A 49 30.52 0.13 7.94
C LEU A 49 30.12 0.44 6.50
N GLU A 50 31.06 0.29 5.57
CA GLU A 50 30.76 0.32 4.13
C GLU A 50 30.28 -1.06 3.67
N LEU A 51 29.18 -1.08 2.92
CA LEU A 51 28.49 -2.27 2.47
C LEU A 51 28.42 -2.27 0.94
N THR A 52 28.73 -3.43 0.36
CA THR A 52 28.58 -3.69 -1.07
C THR A 52 27.62 -4.88 -1.26
N VAL A 53 26.56 -4.65 -1.98
CA VAL A 53 25.48 -5.62 -2.24
C VAL A 53 25.51 -5.94 -3.73
N PRO A 54 25.94 -7.14 -4.15
CA PRO A 54 25.96 -7.53 -5.54
C PRO A 54 24.55 -7.57 -6.16
N ALA A 55 24.48 -7.31 -7.46
CA ALA A 55 23.24 -7.46 -8.20
C ALA A 55 22.77 -8.92 -8.21
N VAL A 56 21.45 -9.12 -8.19
CA VAL A 56 20.82 -10.42 -8.44
C VAL A 56 20.57 -10.61 -9.93
N SER A 57 20.50 -11.87 -10.39
CA SER A 57 20.29 -12.21 -11.79
C SER A 57 18.90 -11.87 -12.32
N GLY A 58 17.95 -11.60 -11.46
CA GLY A 58 16.58 -11.22 -11.82
C GLY A 58 15.66 -11.14 -10.59
N LEU A 59 14.49 -10.58 -10.80
CA LEU A 59 13.50 -10.33 -9.76
C LEU A 59 13.02 -11.61 -9.03
N TYR A 60 13.12 -12.74 -9.71
CA TYR A 60 12.74 -14.08 -9.24
C TYR A 60 13.95 -15.02 -9.13
N ALA A 61 15.15 -14.47 -8.93
CA ALA A 61 16.34 -15.27 -8.69
C ALA A 61 16.14 -16.21 -7.48
N GLU A 62 16.74 -17.39 -7.54
CA GLU A 62 16.63 -18.38 -6.45
C GLU A 62 17.35 -17.94 -5.17
N LYS A 63 18.39 -17.12 -5.29
CA LYS A 63 19.26 -16.68 -4.20
C LYS A 63 19.56 -15.18 -4.30
N GLY A 64 19.98 -14.60 -3.19
CA GLY A 64 20.44 -13.20 -3.14
C GLY A 64 19.33 -12.17 -3.18
N LEU A 65 18.07 -12.55 -3.07
CA LEU A 65 16.94 -11.63 -3.14
C LEU A 65 16.83 -10.70 -1.93
N PHE A 66 17.41 -11.09 -0.80
CA PHE A 66 17.36 -10.36 0.47
C PHE A 66 18.73 -10.30 1.14
N PRO A 67 19.75 -9.75 0.46
CA PRO A 67 21.08 -9.64 1.05
C PRO A 67 21.02 -8.88 2.37
N ASN A 68 21.66 -9.42 3.41
CA ASN A 68 21.52 -8.89 4.75
C ASN A 68 22.73 -9.14 5.63
N ILE A 69 22.91 -8.24 6.60
CA ILE A 69 23.80 -8.42 7.75
C ILE A 69 22.96 -8.44 9.03
N ARG A 70 23.39 -9.19 10.02
CA ARG A 70 22.68 -9.40 11.27
C ARG A 70 23.54 -9.06 12.46
N PHE A 71 22.89 -8.52 13.47
CA PHE A 71 23.46 -8.22 14.76
C PHE A 71 22.64 -8.98 15.80
N ALA A 72 23.34 -9.69 16.69
CA ALA A 72 22.76 -10.39 17.83
C ALA A 72 23.38 -9.85 19.13
N PRO A 73 22.71 -10.00 20.27
CA PRO A 73 23.28 -9.63 21.55
C PRO A 73 24.61 -10.40 21.80
N ARG A 74 25.63 -9.71 22.27
CA ARG A 74 26.93 -10.35 22.64
C ARG A 74 26.79 -11.16 23.91
N ASN A 75 25.99 -10.66 24.85
CA ASN A 75 25.71 -11.28 26.13
C ASN A 75 24.20 -11.44 26.31
N GLY A 76 23.76 -12.61 26.78
CA GLY A 76 22.32 -12.88 26.98
C GLY A 76 21.57 -13.19 25.72
N LYS A 77 20.23 -13.26 25.83
CA LYS A 77 19.30 -13.61 24.74
C LYS A 77 18.78 -12.39 24.00
N TYR A 78 18.74 -11.22 24.64
CA TYR A 78 18.07 -10.04 24.15
C TYR A 78 18.93 -8.79 24.19
N PHE A 79 18.71 -7.89 23.22
CA PHE A 79 18.93 -6.46 23.42
C PHE A 79 17.75 -5.92 24.19
N ASP A 80 17.99 -5.04 25.16
CA ASP A 80 16.96 -4.33 25.90
C ASP A 80 16.93 -2.85 25.46
N PHE A 81 15.82 -2.48 24.80
CA PHE A 81 15.51 -1.11 24.37
C PHE A 81 14.30 -0.55 25.09
N SER A 82 13.94 -1.07 26.28
CA SER A 82 12.74 -0.63 27.03
C SER A 82 12.75 0.86 27.37
N GLU A 83 13.94 1.43 27.56
CA GLU A 83 14.14 2.86 27.83
C GLU A 83 14.42 3.70 26.58
N ALA A 84 14.46 3.06 25.41
CA ALA A 84 14.67 3.73 24.13
C ALA A 84 13.35 3.90 23.37
N GLY A 85 13.16 5.05 22.77
CA GLY A 85 12.02 5.30 21.86
C GLY A 85 12.35 5.02 20.41
N VAL A 86 13.61 5.20 20.04
CA VAL A 86 14.07 5.08 18.65
C VAL A 86 15.47 4.46 18.61
N LEU A 87 15.69 3.60 17.65
CA LEU A 87 17.02 3.15 17.20
C LEU A 87 17.36 3.86 15.90
N ALA A 88 18.49 4.57 15.84
CA ALA A 88 18.87 5.41 14.72
C ALA A 88 20.30 5.14 14.24
N ALA A 89 20.53 5.28 12.92
CA ALA A 89 21.87 5.29 12.33
C ALA A 89 21.90 6.24 11.12
N GLU A 90 22.99 6.96 10.95
CA GLU A 90 23.22 7.71 9.71
C GLU A 90 23.54 6.73 8.59
N VAL A 91 22.94 6.92 7.43
CA VAL A 91 23.19 6.14 6.22
C VAL A 91 23.51 7.06 5.05
N GLU A 92 24.45 6.61 4.19
CA GLU A 92 24.90 7.34 3.01
C GLU A 92 24.87 6.41 1.81
N ASN A 93 24.21 6.84 0.72
CA ASN A 93 24.22 6.13 -0.54
C ASN A 93 25.50 6.43 -1.31
N LEU A 94 26.34 5.43 -1.52
CA LEU A 94 27.57 5.51 -2.29
C LEU A 94 27.41 5.05 -3.75
N SER A 95 26.17 4.69 -4.15
CA SER A 95 25.84 4.32 -5.52
C SER A 95 25.48 5.56 -6.35
N PRO A 96 25.69 5.53 -7.69
CA PRO A 96 25.34 6.65 -8.59
C PRO A 96 23.83 6.69 -8.95
N TYR A 97 23.00 5.95 -8.26
CA TYR A 97 21.54 5.84 -8.47
C TYR A 97 20.81 5.64 -7.13
N PRO A 98 19.48 5.83 -7.12
CA PRO A 98 18.68 5.63 -5.90
C PRO A 98 18.74 4.18 -5.40
N ILE A 99 18.82 4.00 -4.07
CA ILE A 99 18.75 2.69 -3.40
C ILE A 99 17.73 2.73 -2.28
N ASP A 100 17.27 1.56 -1.81
CA ASP A 100 16.50 1.40 -0.59
C ASP A 100 17.18 0.47 0.41
N ILE A 101 17.10 0.85 1.70
CA ILE A 101 17.69 0.13 2.81
C ILE A 101 16.57 -0.16 3.81
N VAL A 102 16.51 -1.40 4.30
CA VAL A 102 15.51 -1.85 5.27
C VAL A 102 16.19 -2.24 6.57
N LEU A 103 15.65 -1.77 7.67
CA LEU A 103 15.98 -2.18 9.02
C LEU A 103 14.85 -3.05 9.56
N GLU A 104 15.15 -4.31 9.85
CA GLU A 104 14.21 -5.25 10.45
C GLU A 104 14.64 -5.55 11.88
N ILE A 105 13.71 -5.38 12.81
CA ILE A 105 13.90 -5.68 14.23
C ILE A 105 13.10 -6.95 14.53
N GLN A 106 13.79 -8.01 14.93
CA GLN A 106 13.21 -9.29 15.31
C GLN A 106 13.30 -9.46 16.83
N GLY A 107 12.25 -10.01 17.41
CA GLY A 107 12.17 -10.24 18.86
C GLY A 107 11.00 -11.11 19.23
N GLU A 108 10.60 -11.03 20.48
CA GLU A 108 9.48 -11.77 21.03
C GLU A 108 8.43 -10.80 21.60
N LEU A 109 7.17 -11.21 21.58
CA LEU A 109 6.10 -10.58 22.34
C LEU A 109 6.25 -10.92 23.84
N PRO A 110 5.56 -10.22 24.75
CA PRO A 110 5.56 -10.58 26.18
C PRO A 110 5.19 -12.04 26.47
N ASP A 111 4.35 -12.66 25.62
CA ASP A 111 3.95 -14.06 25.72
C ASP A 111 4.92 -15.06 25.06
N GLY A 112 6.07 -14.59 24.57
CA GLY A 112 7.13 -15.41 23.96
C GLY A 112 6.94 -15.73 22.47
N ARG A 113 5.83 -15.33 21.85
CA ARG A 113 5.66 -15.50 20.39
C ARG A 113 6.63 -14.60 19.64
N LYS A 114 7.18 -15.12 18.53
CA LYS A 114 8.06 -14.34 17.66
C LYS A 114 7.31 -13.20 16.99
N ALA A 115 7.95 -12.04 16.96
CA ALA A 115 7.44 -10.84 16.31
C ALA A 115 8.56 -10.12 15.55
N LEU A 116 8.19 -9.32 14.58
CA LEU A 116 9.13 -8.48 13.84
C LEU A 116 8.48 -7.16 13.46
N SER A 117 9.31 -6.13 13.34
CA SER A 117 8.91 -4.85 12.78
C SER A 117 9.96 -4.35 11.79
N LYS A 118 9.55 -3.52 10.85
CA LYS A 118 10.41 -3.02 9.77
C LYS A 118 10.29 -1.52 9.66
N SER A 119 11.42 -0.88 9.45
CA SER A 119 11.52 0.48 8.93
C SER A 119 12.47 0.50 7.75
N GLY A 120 12.61 1.62 7.08
CA GLY A 120 13.52 1.70 5.96
C GLY A 120 13.62 3.12 5.44
N ILE A 121 14.54 3.31 4.51
CA ILE A 121 14.77 4.60 3.86
C ILE A 121 15.16 4.37 2.41
N ALA A 122 14.65 5.22 1.50
CA ALA A 122 15.21 5.35 0.17
C ALA A 122 16.14 6.56 0.14
N LEU A 123 17.24 6.45 -0.58
CA LEU A 123 18.25 7.49 -0.70
C LEU A 123 18.56 7.71 -2.19
N ASN A 124 18.59 8.97 -2.62
CA ASN A 124 19.11 9.34 -3.93
C ASN A 124 20.63 9.16 -4.00
N ALA A 125 21.22 9.19 -5.19
CA ALA A 125 22.68 9.09 -5.37
C ALA A 125 23.43 10.12 -4.51
N GLY A 126 24.38 9.66 -3.70
CA GLY A 126 25.20 10.51 -2.81
C GLY A 126 24.44 11.12 -1.60
N GLU A 127 23.18 10.77 -1.41
CA GLU A 127 22.38 11.31 -0.30
C GLU A 127 22.78 10.68 1.03
N LYS A 128 22.83 11.54 2.08
CA LYS A 128 22.95 11.15 3.49
C LYS A 128 21.64 11.41 4.22
N SER A 129 21.24 10.49 5.09
CA SER A 129 20.06 10.66 5.94
C SER A 129 20.13 9.74 7.15
N VAL A 130 19.13 9.81 8.04
CA VAL A 130 19.08 8.98 9.24
C VAL A 130 17.99 7.91 9.10
N LEU A 131 18.41 6.66 9.14
CA LEU A 131 17.51 5.51 9.22
C LEU A 131 17.06 5.38 10.68
N ARG A 132 15.75 5.41 10.93
CA ARG A 132 15.15 5.36 12.26
C ARG A 132 14.15 4.20 12.35
N HIS A 133 14.22 3.51 13.47
CA HIS A 133 13.20 2.54 13.89
C HIS A 133 12.59 2.97 15.22
N ARG A 134 11.26 3.11 15.25
CA ARG A 134 10.52 3.43 16.48
C ARG A 134 10.11 2.14 17.20
N PHE A 135 10.40 2.08 18.49
CA PHE A 135 9.85 1.06 19.35
C PHE A 135 8.43 1.45 19.81
N SER A 136 7.54 0.49 19.80
CA SER A 136 6.22 0.68 20.44
C SER A 136 6.35 0.55 21.94
N PRO A 137 5.78 1.46 22.73
CA PRO A 137 5.79 1.31 24.18
C PRO A 137 5.05 0.04 24.58
N VAL A 138 5.60 -0.71 25.52
CA VAL A 138 4.88 -1.82 26.18
C VAL A 138 3.99 -1.23 27.25
N VAL A 139 2.71 -1.13 26.98
CA VAL A 139 1.70 -0.80 27.98
C VAL A 139 0.91 -2.07 28.27
N ASN A 140 1.06 -2.60 29.47
CA ASN A 140 0.35 -3.81 29.90
C ASN A 140 -1.11 -3.44 30.23
N THR A 141 -1.97 -3.38 29.19
CA THR A 141 -3.38 -3.04 29.34
C THR A 141 -4.26 -4.14 28.77
N SER A 142 -4.96 -4.84 29.64
CA SER A 142 -5.92 -5.88 29.26
C SER A 142 -7.18 -5.34 28.55
N PHE A 143 -7.39 -4.03 28.54
CA PHE A 143 -8.51 -3.35 27.92
C PHE A 143 -8.21 -2.71 26.57
N ALA A 144 -6.97 -2.80 26.08
CA ALA A 144 -6.58 -2.21 24.80
C ALA A 144 -7.46 -2.73 23.65
N PRO A 145 -8.09 -1.84 22.87
CA PRO A 145 -8.82 -2.29 21.70
C PRO A 145 -7.86 -2.87 20.68
N GLY A 146 -8.08 -4.12 20.30
CA GLY A 146 -7.30 -4.77 19.24
C GLY A 146 -7.74 -4.26 17.87
N GLY A 147 -6.86 -3.63 17.13
CA GLY A 147 -7.02 -3.39 15.71
C GLY A 147 -6.37 -4.51 14.89
N VAL A 148 -6.77 -4.66 13.61
CA VAL A 148 -6.18 -5.69 12.73
C VAL A 148 -4.73 -5.37 12.39
N PHE A 149 -4.38 -4.12 12.25
CA PHE A 149 -3.03 -3.68 11.86
C PHE A 149 -2.26 -3.04 13.01
N ASP A 150 -2.85 -2.07 13.69
CA ASP A 150 -2.26 -1.46 14.88
C ASP A 150 -3.34 -1.07 15.88
N PRO A 151 -3.12 -1.25 17.18
CA PRO A 151 -3.99 -0.72 18.21
C PRO A 151 -3.96 0.80 18.22
N PHE A 152 -4.81 1.42 19.02
CA PHE A 152 -4.76 2.86 19.24
C PHE A 152 -3.38 3.33 19.66
N PRO A 153 -2.99 4.58 19.32
CA PRO A 153 -1.69 5.12 19.68
C PRO A 153 -1.40 4.97 21.18
N GLY A 154 -0.20 4.50 21.48
CA GLY A 154 0.25 4.26 22.86
C GLY A 154 -0.08 2.87 23.41
N PHE A 155 -0.78 2.03 22.65
CA PHE A 155 -1.00 0.62 23.03
C PHE A 155 0.00 -0.31 22.35
N PRO A 156 0.29 -1.48 22.97
CA PRO A 156 1.18 -2.46 22.38
C PRO A 156 0.62 -2.95 21.04
N ASN A 157 1.44 -2.89 20.02
CA ASN A 157 1.11 -3.53 18.76
C ASN A 157 1.38 -5.05 18.90
N PRO A 158 0.37 -5.92 18.80
CA PRO A 158 0.54 -7.36 18.95
C PRO A 158 1.39 -8.00 17.84
N ARG A 159 1.88 -7.21 16.89
CA ARG A 159 2.76 -7.66 15.80
C ARG A 159 4.18 -7.14 15.92
N ARG A 160 4.45 -6.19 16.83
CA ARG A 160 5.78 -5.63 17.06
C ARG A 160 6.44 -6.30 18.27
N PRO A 161 7.74 -6.58 18.21
CA PRO A 161 8.44 -7.19 19.33
C PRO A 161 8.46 -6.26 20.55
N ASP A 162 8.44 -6.84 21.72
CA ASP A 162 8.70 -6.14 22.99
C ASP A 162 10.11 -5.52 22.95
N PRO A 163 10.25 -4.21 23.16
CA PRO A 163 11.56 -3.56 23.16
C PRO A 163 12.59 -4.19 24.12
N ALA A 164 12.16 -4.78 25.23
CA ALA A 164 13.04 -5.51 26.16
C ALA A 164 13.46 -6.90 25.65
N ARG A 165 12.88 -7.39 24.55
CA ARG A 165 13.05 -8.76 24.05
C ARG A 165 13.48 -8.83 22.58
N ILE A 166 14.35 -7.91 22.16
CA ILE A 166 14.88 -7.90 20.79
C ILE A 166 15.97 -8.93 20.63
N THR A 167 15.76 -9.90 19.76
CA THR A 167 16.70 -10.99 19.52
C THR A 167 17.69 -10.71 18.40
N ARG A 168 17.30 -9.85 17.42
CA ARG A 168 18.13 -9.53 16.26
C ARG A 168 17.78 -8.16 15.68
N ILE A 169 18.81 -7.51 15.16
CA ILE A 169 18.73 -6.34 14.31
C ILE A 169 19.26 -6.75 12.94
N VAL A 170 18.50 -6.54 11.87
CA VAL A 170 18.86 -6.97 10.51
C VAL A 170 18.84 -5.75 9.59
N LEU A 171 19.96 -5.49 8.93
CA LEU A 171 20.06 -4.49 7.88
C LEU A 171 20.09 -5.21 6.54
N MET A 172 19.14 -4.88 5.63
CA MET A 172 18.97 -5.59 4.38
C MET A 172 18.65 -4.65 3.22
N CYS A 173 18.94 -5.13 2.00
CA CYS A 173 18.37 -4.63 0.76
C CYS A 173 17.37 -5.63 0.21
N ARG A 174 16.49 -5.17 -0.66
CA ARG A 174 15.48 -6.03 -1.30
C ARG A 174 15.72 -6.09 -2.79
N ARG A 175 15.91 -7.31 -3.32
CA ARG A 175 15.98 -7.60 -4.75
C ARG A 175 16.88 -6.60 -5.50
N PRO A 176 18.17 -6.48 -5.16
CA PRO A 176 19.08 -5.52 -5.76
C PRO A 176 19.34 -5.90 -7.22
N MET A 177 18.65 -5.26 -8.16
CA MET A 177 18.79 -5.48 -9.60
C MET A 177 20.08 -4.85 -10.16
N ARG A 178 20.80 -4.10 -9.33
CA ARG A 178 22.12 -3.52 -9.56
C ARG A 178 22.95 -3.65 -8.31
N GLU A 179 24.25 -3.51 -8.40
CA GLU A 179 25.12 -3.45 -7.23
C GLU A 179 24.78 -2.21 -6.40
N PHE A 180 24.45 -2.35 -5.12
CA PHE A 180 24.28 -1.25 -4.19
C PHE A 180 25.50 -1.06 -3.33
N ARG A 181 25.89 0.20 -3.11
CA ARG A 181 26.95 0.57 -2.18
C ARG A 181 26.43 1.65 -1.23
N PHE A 182 26.62 1.45 0.08
CA PHE A 182 26.22 2.41 1.08
C PHE A 182 27.07 2.28 2.35
N ALA A 183 27.10 3.36 3.14
CA ALA A 183 27.78 3.39 4.43
C ALA A 183 26.77 3.59 5.55
N VAL A 184 27.03 2.96 6.71
CA VAL A 184 26.17 3.04 7.91
C VAL A 184 27.04 3.39 9.12
N SER A 185 26.62 4.40 9.91
CA SER A 185 27.22 4.71 11.20
C SER A 185 26.85 3.66 12.26
N PRO A 186 27.54 3.63 13.41
CA PRO A 186 27.04 2.93 14.59
C PRO A 186 25.60 3.31 14.91
N PHE A 187 24.81 2.34 15.41
CA PHE A 187 23.46 2.62 15.88
C PHE A 187 23.46 3.29 17.25
N VAL A 188 22.62 4.27 17.42
CA VAL A 188 22.38 4.97 18.67
C VAL A 188 20.93 4.81 19.11
N ALA A 189 20.70 4.76 20.43
CA ALA A 189 19.37 4.79 21.02
C ALA A 189 18.99 6.23 21.36
N GLU A 190 17.85 6.69 20.88
CA GLU A 190 17.27 7.98 21.21
C GLU A 190 16.16 7.77 22.26
N ALA A 191 16.02 8.70 23.20
CA ALA A 191 14.95 8.64 24.22
C ALA A 191 13.56 8.65 23.56
N PRO A 192 12.54 8.02 24.17
CA PRO A 192 11.18 8.10 23.66
C PRO A 192 10.67 9.55 23.77
N PRO A 193 9.80 9.98 22.82
CA PRO A 193 9.05 11.23 23.01
C PRO A 193 8.20 11.09 24.27
N GLU A 194 7.89 12.25 24.92
CA GLU A 194 7.09 12.28 26.16
C GLU A 194 5.86 11.34 26.07
N ARG A 195 5.70 10.49 27.07
CA ARG A 195 4.61 9.52 27.15
C ARG A 195 3.31 10.24 27.53
N PRO A 196 2.17 9.99 26.87
CA PRO A 196 0.85 10.35 27.39
C PRO A 196 0.49 9.40 28.56
N ALA A 197 1.17 9.56 29.68
CA ALA A 197 1.19 8.54 30.74
C ALA A 197 -0.16 8.40 31.49
N ALA A 198 -0.92 9.47 31.67
CA ALA A 198 -2.13 9.46 32.48
C ALA A 198 -3.36 8.84 31.78
N ALA A 199 -3.52 9.05 30.48
CA ALA A 199 -4.68 8.58 29.72
C ALA A 199 -4.72 7.05 29.51
N LEU A 200 -3.62 6.35 29.77
CA LEU A 200 -3.49 4.92 29.54
C LEU A 200 -3.50 4.08 30.82
N ALA A 201 -3.72 4.72 31.98
CA ALA A 201 -3.56 4.07 33.28
C ALA A 201 -4.75 3.15 33.66
N SER A 202 -5.95 3.42 33.12
CA SER A 202 -7.15 2.64 33.42
C SER A 202 -8.19 2.76 32.30
N PRO A 203 -9.17 1.83 32.20
CA PRO A 203 -10.30 1.99 31.28
C PRO A 203 -11.04 3.31 31.42
N ALA A 204 -11.25 3.77 32.65
CA ALA A 204 -11.97 5.02 32.93
C ALA A 204 -11.18 6.27 32.46
N ALA A 205 -9.85 6.22 32.49
CA ALA A 205 -9.02 7.31 31.97
C ALA A 205 -8.92 7.26 30.43
N PHE A 206 -9.00 6.05 29.85
CA PHE A 206 -8.86 5.86 28.40
C PHE A 206 -10.16 6.12 27.63
N TYR A 207 -11.29 5.62 28.12
CA TYR A 207 -12.57 5.78 27.43
C TYR A 207 -13.31 7.04 27.91
N PRO A 208 -13.98 7.75 26.99
CA PRO A 208 -13.98 7.58 25.54
C PRO A 208 -12.66 7.99 24.91
N CYS A 209 -12.21 7.24 23.90
CA CYS A 209 -10.94 7.50 23.21
C CYS A 209 -11.12 8.20 21.84
N ILE A 210 -12.36 8.28 21.36
CA ILE A 210 -12.75 8.98 20.12
C ILE A 210 -13.60 10.19 20.50
N ASP A 211 -13.19 11.37 20.05
CA ASP A 211 -13.91 12.61 20.30
C ASP A 211 -15.18 12.74 19.43
N ARG A 212 -15.93 13.82 19.63
CA ARG A 212 -17.16 14.10 18.90
C ARG A 212 -16.99 14.29 17.39
N PHE A 213 -15.76 14.42 16.90
CA PHE A 213 -15.41 14.57 15.49
C PHE A 213 -14.78 13.30 14.88
N GLY A 214 -14.72 12.21 15.65
CA GLY A 214 -14.15 10.94 15.20
C GLY A 214 -12.62 10.87 15.29
N GLN A 215 -11.98 11.84 15.95
CA GLN A 215 -10.55 11.91 16.14
C GLN A 215 -10.10 11.21 17.43
N TYR A 216 -8.83 10.76 17.47
CA TYR A 216 -8.27 10.25 18.73
C TYR A 216 -8.17 11.35 19.78
N ARG A 217 -8.77 11.10 20.97
CA ARG A 217 -8.95 12.14 21.99
C ARG A 217 -7.66 12.48 22.73
N HIS A 218 -6.81 11.47 23.01
CA HIS A 218 -5.68 11.60 23.92
C HIS A 218 -4.37 12.06 23.26
N ALA A 219 -4.43 12.60 22.06
CA ALA A 219 -3.29 13.22 21.40
C ALA A 219 -3.67 14.54 20.78
N ASP A 220 -2.66 15.37 20.58
CA ASP A 220 -2.79 16.65 19.94
C ASP A 220 -1.87 16.76 18.72
N TRP A 221 -2.30 17.52 17.71
CA TRP A 221 -1.51 17.77 16.50
C TRP A 221 -1.92 19.07 15.83
N PRO A 222 -1.05 19.69 15.02
CA PRO A 222 -1.40 20.87 14.26
C PRO A 222 -2.59 20.63 13.32
N GLY A 223 -3.64 21.43 13.47
CA GLY A 223 -4.86 21.33 12.65
C GLY A 223 -5.94 20.40 13.23
N LYS A 224 -5.76 19.80 14.41
CA LYS A 224 -6.83 19.04 15.10
C LYS A 224 -8.04 19.94 15.33
N ILE A 225 -9.23 19.45 14.95
CA ILE A 225 -10.51 20.11 15.18
C ILE A 225 -10.92 19.93 16.64
N ARG A 226 -11.16 21.02 17.38
CA ARG A 226 -11.57 20.98 18.79
C ARG A 226 -13.00 21.47 19.02
N ARG A 227 -13.53 22.32 18.12
CA ARG A 227 -14.86 22.91 18.20
C ARG A 227 -15.43 23.16 16.81
N GLU A 228 -16.73 23.34 16.71
CA GLU A 228 -17.44 23.56 15.43
C GLU A 228 -16.86 24.74 14.60
N ALA A 229 -16.47 25.83 15.27
CA ALA A 229 -15.89 27.00 14.59
C ALA A 229 -14.55 26.71 13.89
N ASP A 230 -13.83 25.65 14.29
CA ASP A 230 -12.56 25.30 13.68
C ASP A 230 -12.74 24.79 12.23
N PHE A 231 -13.93 24.23 11.90
CA PHE A 231 -14.26 23.84 10.51
C PHE A 231 -14.31 25.04 9.57
N THR A 232 -14.88 26.17 10.01
CA THR A 232 -14.90 27.41 9.23
C THR A 232 -13.49 27.90 8.96
N ALA A 233 -12.67 27.99 10.00
CA ALA A 233 -11.28 28.41 9.87
C ALA A 233 -10.44 27.43 8.99
N ALA A 234 -10.70 26.12 9.09
CA ALA A 234 -10.05 25.12 8.24
C ALA A 234 -10.44 25.29 6.76
N ARG A 235 -11.72 25.57 6.49
CA ARG A 235 -12.23 25.86 5.16
C ARG A 235 -11.61 27.12 4.57
N GLU A 236 -11.54 28.22 5.32
CA GLU A 236 -10.96 29.48 4.88
C GLU A 236 -9.48 29.35 4.54
N ARG A 237 -8.71 28.63 5.37
CA ARG A 237 -7.29 28.32 5.08
C ARG A 237 -7.15 27.52 3.78
N GLU A 238 -8.00 26.52 3.58
CA GLU A 238 -7.99 25.72 2.36
C GLU A 238 -8.36 26.52 1.12
N GLU A 239 -9.40 27.36 1.19
CA GLU A 239 -9.78 28.25 0.09
C GLU A 239 -8.63 29.19 -0.30
N SER A 240 -7.91 29.73 0.70
CA SER A 240 -6.73 30.58 0.48
C SER A 240 -5.60 29.80 -0.19
N ASP A 241 -5.34 28.56 0.24
CA ASP A 241 -4.32 27.69 -0.36
C ASP A 241 -4.65 27.31 -1.81
N LEU A 242 -5.91 26.93 -2.08
CA LEU A 242 -6.35 26.61 -3.44
C LEU A 242 -6.30 27.84 -4.37
N ALA A 243 -6.61 29.03 -3.88
CA ALA A 243 -6.50 30.28 -4.63
C ALA A 243 -5.04 30.63 -4.95
N ALA A 244 -4.12 30.40 -4.00
CA ALA A 244 -2.70 30.61 -4.19
C ALA A 244 -2.04 29.58 -5.14
N HIS A 245 -2.67 28.41 -5.31
CA HIS A 245 -2.14 27.30 -6.11
C HIS A 245 -3.17 26.83 -7.16
N PRO A 246 -3.49 27.66 -8.15
CA PRO A 246 -4.43 27.26 -9.21
C PRO A 246 -3.88 26.06 -9.99
N PRO A 247 -4.78 25.24 -10.58
CA PRO A 247 -4.37 24.11 -11.41
C PRO A 247 -3.41 24.52 -12.53
N ARG A 248 -2.31 23.80 -12.67
CA ARG A 248 -1.38 24.05 -13.78
C ARG A 248 -1.92 23.46 -15.06
N THR A 249 -2.56 24.28 -15.87
CA THR A 249 -3.07 23.90 -17.19
C THR A 249 -2.05 24.09 -18.31
N ALA A 250 -1.12 25.05 -18.15
CA ALA A 250 -0.06 25.29 -19.11
C ALA A 250 0.85 24.05 -19.28
N GLY A 251 1.10 23.68 -20.53
CA GLY A 251 1.89 22.49 -20.88
C GLY A 251 1.16 21.15 -20.69
N ARG A 252 -0.18 21.18 -20.47
CA ARG A 252 -1.03 20.00 -20.35
C ARG A 252 -2.14 19.99 -21.39
N THR A 253 -2.48 18.80 -21.91
CA THR A 253 -3.69 18.59 -22.68
C THR A 253 -4.92 18.58 -21.80
N VAL A 254 -6.12 18.57 -22.38
CA VAL A 254 -7.37 18.36 -21.63
C VAL A 254 -7.43 17.01 -20.89
N TYR A 255 -6.60 16.06 -21.30
CA TYR A 255 -6.41 14.76 -20.65
C TYR A 255 -5.20 14.74 -19.68
N GLY A 256 -4.57 15.88 -19.41
CA GLY A 256 -3.40 15.96 -18.54
C GLY A 256 -2.07 15.48 -19.15
N GLY A 257 -2.06 15.12 -20.46
CA GLY A 257 -0.87 14.72 -21.18
C GLY A 257 0.11 15.90 -21.39
N TRP A 258 1.34 15.61 -21.76
CA TRP A 258 2.40 16.62 -21.96
C TRP A 258 2.20 17.36 -23.29
N ALA A 259 1.55 18.52 -23.25
CA ALA A 259 1.21 19.31 -24.46
C ALA A 259 2.46 19.76 -25.24
N ASP A 260 3.50 20.17 -24.53
CA ASP A 260 4.77 20.63 -25.12
C ASP A 260 5.70 19.49 -25.58
N GLY A 261 5.29 18.24 -25.34
CA GLY A 261 6.01 17.04 -25.73
C GLY A 261 5.75 16.62 -27.18
N PRO A 262 6.33 15.46 -27.58
CA PRO A 262 6.14 14.93 -28.91
C PRO A 262 4.66 14.65 -29.17
N THR A 263 4.25 14.82 -30.41
CA THR A 263 2.90 14.46 -30.88
C THR A 263 3.00 13.11 -31.58
N LEU A 264 2.31 12.12 -31.03
CA LEU A 264 2.13 10.80 -31.62
C LEU A 264 0.75 10.75 -32.32
N LYS A 265 0.39 9.61 -32.90
CA LYS A 265 -0.93 9.45 -33.53
C LYS A 265 -2.04 9.60 -32.48
N ALA A 266 -2.94 10.54 -32.68
CA ALA A 266 -4.18 10.64 -31.90
C ALA A 266 -5.12 9.49 -32.26
N THR A 267 -5.65 8.79 -31.24
CA THR A 267 -6.54 7.63 -31.43
C THR A 267 -7.93 7.82 -30.80
N GLY A 268 -8.11 8.89 -30.03
CA GLY A 268 -9.36 9.15 -29.30
C GLY A 268 -9.50 8.30 -28.02
N HIS A 269 -8.50 7.51 -27.67
CA HIS A 269 -8.46 6.70 -26.46
C HIS A 269 -7.02 6.54 -25.94
N PHE A 270 -6.87 6.13 -24.67
CA PHE A 270 -5.57 5.84 -24.08
C PHE A 270 -4.98 4.56 -24.67
N ARG A 271 -3.66 4.56 -24.86
CA ARG A 271 -2.85 3.41 -25.22
C ARG A 271 -1.48 3.51 -24.56
N VAL A 272 -0.59 2.54 -24.76
CA VAL A 272 0.77 2.54 -24.25
C VAL A 272 1.78 2.48 -25.39
N GLU A 273 2.87 3.26 -25.27
CA GLU A 273 3.98 3.26 -26.23
C GLU A 273 5.31 3.54 -25.51
N LYS A 274 6.41 3.13 -26.15
CA LYS A 274 7.74 3.52 -25.71
C LYS A 274 8.19 4.81 -26.40
N TYR A 275 8.74 5.72 -25.59
CA TYR A 275 9.42 6.91 -26.07
C TYR A 275 10.79 7.03 -25.39
N ARG A 276 11.87 7.09 -26.19
CA ARG A 276 13.27 7.15 -25.70
C ARG A 276 13.60 6.05 -24.67
N GLY A 277 13.16 4.82 -24.93
CA GLY A 277 13.43 3.66 -24.08
C GLY A 277 12.57 3.55 -22.82
N LYS A 278 11.65 4.48 -22.57
CA LYS A 278 10.75 4.48 -21.42
C LYS A 278 9.30 4.28 -21.87
N TRP A 279 8.54 3.49 -21.13
CA TRP A 279 7.10 3.31 -21.35
C TRP A 279 6.30 4.54 -20.89
N PHE A 280 5.26 4.88 -21.63
CA PHE A 280 4.28 5.91 -21.33
C PHE A 280 2.88 5.43 -21.69
N PHE A 281 1.88 5.95 -21.03
CA PHE A 281 0.59 6.10 -21.68
C PHE A 281 0.68 7.18 -22.75
N VAL A 282 -0.17 7.05 -23.77
CA VAL A 282 -0.43 8.10 -24.76
C VAL A 282 -1.90 8.46 -24.62
N ASP A 283 -2.18 9.73 -24.43
CA ASP A 283 -3.54 10.23 -24.24
C ASP A 283 -4.37 10.20 -25.55
N PRO A 284 -5.69 10.40 -25.49
CA PRO A 284 -6.55 10.41 -26.69
C PRO A 284 -6.13 11.40 -27.76
N ALA A 285 -5.47 12.51 -27.38
CA ALA A 285 -4.95 13.52 -28.31
C ALA A 285 -3.56 13.19 -28.90
N GLY A 286 -2.98 12.06 -28.53
CA GLY A 286 -1.66 11.60 -29.02
C GLY A 286 -0.48 12.19 -28.26
N LYS A 287 -0.66 12.67 -27.05
CA LYS A 287 0.42 13.20 -26.22
C LYS A 287 0.86 12.18 -25.15
N LEU A 288 2.14 12.22 -24.82
CA LEU A 288 2.68 11.38 -23.72
C LEU A 288 1.99 11.73 -22.41
N PHE A 289 1.58 10.69 -21.70
CA PHE A 289 0.91 10.79 -20.42
C PHE A 289 1.56 9.84 -19.41
N TRP A 290 1.85 10.35 -18.22
CA TRP A 290 2.29 9.55 -17.08
C TRP A 290 1.27 9.71 -15.95
N SER A 291 0.67 8.62 -15.51
CA SER A 291 -0.47 8.64 -14.58
C SER A 291 -0.02 8.92 -13.16
N PHE A 292 -0.38 10.09 -12.63
CA PHE A 292 -0.13 10.48 -11.25
C PHE A 292 -1.46 10.62 -10.53
N GLY A 293 -1.84 9.57 -9.79
CA GLY A 293 -3.19 9.39 -9.27
C GLY A 293 -3.28 9.22 -7.77
N ILE A 294 -4.52 9.26 -7.29
CA ILE A 294 -4.89 9.00 -5.90
C ILE A 294 -6.16 8.16 -5.84
N ASP A 295 -6.16 7.14 -4.98
CA ASP A 295 -7.22 6.15 -4.82
C ASP A 295 -8.25 6.56 -3.76
N CYS A 296 -9.40 5.88 -3.75
CA CYS A 296 -10.45 6.00 -2.73
C CYS A 296 -11.12 7.39 -2.71
N LEU A 297 -11.51 7.86 -3.89
CA LEU A 297 -12.23 9.13 -4.03
C LEU A 297 -13.74 8.91 -3.87
N TYR A 298 -14.14 8.77 -2.63
CA TYR A 298 -15.54 8.65 -2.18
C TYR A 298 -15.71 9.31 -0.81
N PRO A 299 -16.90 9.89 -0.49
CA PRO A 299 -17.11 10.63 0.75
C PRO A 299 -17.34 9.73 1.97
N ALA A 300 -17.93 8.53 1.80
CA ALA A 300 -18.31 7.68 2.90
C ALA A 300 -17.11 6.97 3.53
N ASN A 301 -16.99 7.03 4.86
CA ASN A 301 -15.89 6.42 5.61
C ASN A 301 -16.39 5.91 6.98
N PRO A 302 -17.38 4.99 7.01
CA PRO A 302 -18.05 4.58 8.23
C PRO A 302 -17.21 3.68 9.11
N THR A 303 -17.45 3.75 10.42
CA THR A 303 -16.95 2.83 11.44
C THR A 303 -18.08 2.13 12.17
N CYS A 304 -17.84 0.91 12.65
CA CYS A 304 -18.80 0.17 13.44
C CYS A 304 -18.89 0.73 14.89
N VAL A 305 -20.10 0.89 15.41
CA VAL A 305 -20.34 1.46 16.74
C VAL A 305 -20.93 0.48 17.75
N ASP A 306 -21.61 -0.59 17.31
CA ASP A 306 -22.14 -1.60 18.20
C ASP A 306 -21.02 -2.37 18.92
N GLY A 307 -21.24 -2.65 20.21
CA GLY A 307 -20.27 -3.31 21.08
C GLY A 307 -18.98 -2.50 21.32
N ARG A 308 -19.00 -1.21 20.97
CA ARG A 308 -17.90 -0.24 21.13
C ARG A 308 -18.40 1.14 21.57
N ARG A 309 -19.62 1.23 22.17
CA ARG A 309 -20.21 2.53 22.52
C ARG A 309 -19.30 3.36 23.43
N GLU A 310 -18.61 2.70 24.33
CA GLU A 310 -17.66 3.31 25.27
C GLU A 310 -16.46 3.98 24.59
N TYR A 311 -16.16 3.65 23.32
CA TYR A 311 -15.06 4.28 22.58
C TYR A 311 -15.34 5.75 22.25
N PHE A 312 -16.64 6.10 22.10
CA PHE A 312 -17.08 7.36 21.50
C PHE A 312 -17.60 8.33 22.55
N GLU A 313 -17.03 9.53 22.60
CA GLU A 313 -17.53 10.64 23.42
C GLU A 313 -18.95 11.02 23.01
N TRP A 314 -19.21 11.01 21.71
CA TRP A 314 -20.48 11.40 21.14
C TRP A 314 -20.90 10.47 19.99
N LEU A 315 -22.17 10.12 19.98
CA LEU A 315 -22.90 9.57 18.84
C LEU A 315 -24.28 10.22 18.88
N PRO A 316 -24.83 10.71 17.76
CA PRO A 316 -26.15 11.31 17.71
C PRO A 316 -27.22 10.26 17.96
N GLU A 317 -28.43 10.71 18.39
CA GLU A 317 -29.60 9.85 18.37
C GLU A 317 -29.98 9.51 16.92
N ARG A 318 -30.70 8.41 16.72
CA ARG A 318 -31.04 7.94 15.36
C ARG A 318 -32.06 8.84 14.66
N ASP A 319 -32.84 9.55 15.41
CA ASP A 319 -33.83 10.54 14.97
C ASP A 319 -33.28 11.97 14.92
N ASP A 320 -31.97 12.15 15.20
CA ASP A 320 -31.31 13.44 15.04
C ASP A 320 -31.51 13.95 13.61
N PRO A 321 -32.14 15.13 13.41
CA PRO A 321 -32.51 15.62 12.09
C PRO A 321 -31.30 15.95 11.22
N LYS A 322 -30.13 16.16 11.79
CA LYS A 322 -28.90 16.52 11.05
C LYS A 322 -28.01 15.32 10.80
N PHE A 323 -27.84 14.44 11.79
CA PHE A 323 -26.85 13.39 11.76
C PHE A 323 -27.41 11.96 11.79
N GLY A 324 -28.69 11.79 12.14
CA GLY A 324 -29.32 10.46 12.26
C GLY A 324 -29.27 9.66 10.95
N GLY A 325 -29.37 10.32 9.81
CA GLY A 325 -29.25 9.70 8.49
C GLY A 325 -27.86 9.17 8.13
N LEU A 326 -26.82 9.45 8.94
CA LEU A 326 -25.45 8.99 8.72
C LEU A 326 -25.15 7.63 9.38
N TYR A 327 -26.14 7.04 10.04
CA TYR A 327 -26.09 5.66 10.48
C TYR A 327 -26.32 4.68 9.33
N GLY A 328 -25.59 3.58 9.36
CA GLY A 328 -25.73 2.48 8.44
C GLY A 328 -25.55 1.13 9.13
N VAL A 329 -25.37 0.08 8.34
CA VAL A 329 -25.06 -1.27 8.83
C VAL A 329 -23.90 -1.87 8.05
N ASN A 330 -23.02 -2.58 8.75
CA ASN A 330 -21.97 -3.34 8.13
C ASN A 330 -22.41 -4.79 7.90
N ARG A 331 -22.52 -5.20 6.64
CA ARG A 331 -22.88 -6.56 6.25
C ARG A 331 -21.66 -7.50 6.14
N ARG A 332 -20.45 -6.97 6.31
CA ARG A 332 -19.18 -7.73 6.31
C ARG A 332 -18.57 -7.63 7.70
N SER A 333 -18.91 -8.56 8.59
CA SER A 333 -18.40 -8.52 9.95
C SER A 333 -16.90 -8.82 10.01
N SER A 334 -16.13 -7.96 10.69
CA SER A 334 -14.74 -8.20 11.04
C SER A 334 -14.59 -9.35 12.04
N ALA A 335 -13.34 -9.79 12.27
CA ALA A 335 -13.05 -10.82 13.28
C ALA A 335 -13.56 -10.45 14.68
N PHE A 336 -13.50 -9.16 15.05
CA PHE A 336 -14.02 -8.64 16.32
C PHE A 336 -15.53 -8.92 16.47
N TYR A 337 -16.33 -8.59 15.44
CA TYR A 337 -17.78 -8.76 15.48
C TYR A 337 -18.20 -10.22 15.40
N ARG A 338 -17.50 -11.03 14.60
CA ARG A 338 -17.72 -12.50 14.58
C ARG A 338 -17.50 -13.12 15.97
N LYS A 339 -16.45 -12.70 16.69
CA LYS A 339 -16.19 -13.17 18.06
C LYS A 339 -17.29 -12.75 19.02
N LYS A 340 -17.86 -11.55 18.85
CA LYS A 340 -18.99 -11.05 19.67
C LYS A 340 -20.37 -11.55 19.18
N ARG A 341 -20.44 -12.34 18.11
CA ARG A 341 -21.69 -12.84 17.49
C ARG A 341 -22.64 -11.71 17.05
N ILE A 342 -22.08 -10.60 16.57
CA ILE A 342 -22.84 -9.48 16.01
C ILE A 342 -22.71 -9.57 14.48
N GLU A 343 -23.76 -10.02 13.80
CA GLU A 343 -23.74 -10.28 12.35
C GLU A 343 -23.77 -9.00 11.52
N THR A 344 -24.61 -8.04 11.91
CA THR A 344 -24.82 -6.78 11.18
C THR A 344 -24.65 -5.57 12.11
N PRO A 345 -23.40 -5.28 12.55
CA PRO A 345 -23.19 -4.15 13.46
C PRO A 345 -23.58 -2.83 12.79
N ARG A 346 -24.20 -1.95 13.58
CA ARG A 346 -24.47 -0.58 13.15
C ARG A 346 -23.17 0.17 12.93
N THR A 347 -23.22 1.11 12.00
CA THR A 347 -22.10 2.00 11.68
C THR A 347 -22.53 3.45 11.84
N PHE A 348 -21.57 4.33 12.09
CA PHE A 348 -21.73 5.77 11.98
C PHE A 348 -20.59 6.35 11.13
N ASP A 349 -20.90 7.36 10.33
CA ASP A 349 -19.93 7.99 9.45
C ASP A 349 -19.53 9.37 9.96
N PHE A 350 -18.42 9.44 10.71
CA PHE A 350 -17.87 10.70 11.20
C PHE A 350 -17.36 11.59 10.09
N HIS A 351 -16.84 11.01 8.98
CA HIS A 351 -16.32 11.80 7.88
C HIS A 351 -17.43 12.55 7.16
N LEU A 352 -18.56 11.88 6.87
CA LEU A 352 -19.74 12.55 6.32
C LEU A 352 -20.28 13.61 7.27
N ALA A 353 -20.30 13.34 8.59
CA ALA A 353 -20.72 14.32 9.58
C ALA A 353 -19.82 15.57 9.58
N ASN A 354 -18.52 15.38 9.38
CA ASN A 354 -17.56 16.48 9.32
C ASN A 354 -17.63 17.25 7.98
N LEU A 355 -17.88 16.57 6.86
CA LEU A 355 -18.20 17.25 5.59
C LEU A 355 -19.45 18.13 5.71
N LEU A 356 -20.49 17.60 6.38
CA LEU A 356 -21.72 18.37 6.65
C LEU A 356 -21.47 19.58 7.56
N ARG A 357 -20.59 19.45 8.58
CA ARG A 357 -20.16 20.58 9.42
C ARG A 357 -19.37 21.63 8.65
N LYS A 358 -18.45 21.18 7.82
CA LYS A 358 -17.50 22.05 7.09
C LYS A 358 -18.14 22.79 5.92
N TYR A 359 -19.02 22.10 5.18
CA TYR A 359 -19.55 22.59 3.90
C TYR A 359 -21.08 22.77 3.89
N GLY A 360 -21.79 22.32 4.90
CA GLY A 360 -23.27 22.30 4.93
C GLY A 360 -23.89 21.23 4.03
N ASP A 361 -23.08 20.45 3.33
CA ASP A 361 -23.50 19.41 2.40
C ASP A 361 -22.43 18.28 2.37
N CYS A 362 -22.87 17.05 2.51
CA CYS A 362 -22.03 15.85 2.44
C CYS A 362 -22.41 14.91 1.29
N SER A 363 -23.17 15.44 0.31
CA SER A 363 -23.58 14.67 -0.86
C SER A 363 -22.38 14.23 -1.71
N PRO A 364 -22.51 13.13 -2.47
CA PRO A 364 -21.48 12.69 -3.41
C PRO A 364 -21.11 13.76 -4.44
N GLU A 365 -22.08 14.58 -4.87
CA GLU A 365 -21.86 15.71 -5.79
C GLU A 365 -21.00 16.81 -5.18
N GLN A 366 -21.26 17.18 -3.93
CA GLN A 366 -20.46 18.19 -3.24
C GLN A 366 -19.03 17.70 -3.02
N PHE A 367 -18.87 16.45 -2.59
CA PHE A 367 -17.55 15.82 -2.48
C PHE A 367 -16.80 15.84 -3.82
N ALA A 368 -17.47 15.49 -4.92
CA ALA A 368 -16.87 15.50 -6.24
C ALA A 368 -16.45 16.91 -6.70
N ARG A 369 -17.23 17.97 -6.37
CA ARG A 369 -16.82 19.37 -6.64
C ARG A 369 -15.57 19.76 -5.85
N ILE A 370 -15.48 19.34 -4.58
CA ILE A 370 -14.29 19.56 -3.75
C ILE A 370 -13.07 18.84 -4.35
N ALA A 371 -13.22 17.56 -4.70
CA ALA A 371 -12.16 16.77 -5.33
C ALA A 371 -11.69 17.38 -6.66
N ALA A 372 -12.62 17.87 -7.50
CA ALA A 372 -12.32 18.52 -8.78
C ALA A 372 -11.46 19.80 -8.64
N ARG A 373 -11.55 20.49 -7.51
CA ARG A 373 -10.70 21.64 -7.21
C ARG A 373 -9.35 21.23 -6.61
N ARG A 374 -9.37 20.27 -5.70
CA ARG A 374 -8.19 19.78 -4.96
C ARG A 374 -7.19 19.07 -5.87
N LEU A 375 -7.63 18.06 -6.60
CA LEU A 375 -6.71 17.17 -7.31
C LEU A 375 -5.78 17.90 -8.30
N PRO A 376 -6.29 18.74 -9.20
CA PRO A 376 -5.40 19.48 -10.11
C PRO A 376 -4.52 20.51 -9.39
N SER A 377 -5.03 21.16 -8.34
CA SER A 377 -4.24 22.09 -7.50
C SER A 377 -3.13 21.37 -6.74
N TRP A 378 -3.36 20.11 -6.33
CA TRP A 378 -2.37 19.27 -5.66
C TRP A 378 -1.38 18.61 -6.63
N GLY A 379 -1.56 18.80 -7.95
CA GLY A 379 -0.67 18.29 -8.99
C GLY A 379 -1.01 16.92 -9.53
N PHE A 380 -2.09 16.28 -9.07
CA PHE A 380 -2.58 15.03 -9.62
C PHE A 380 -3.22 15.23 -11.01
N ASN A 381 -3.09 14.22 -11.86
CA ASN A 381 -3.71 14.20 -13.19
C ASN A 381 -4.60 12.98 -13.43
N THR A 382 -4.76 12.13 -12.42
CA THR A 382 -5.55 10.87 -12.54
C THR A 382 -6.38 10.65 -11.28
N VAL A 383 -7.65 10.29 -11.49
CA VAL A 383 -8.53 9.72 -10.48
C VAL A 383 -8.21 8.22 -10.39
N GLY A 384 -7.64 7.78 -9.28
CA GLY A 384 -7.25 6.40 -9.05
C GLY A 384 -8.44 5.45 -8.83
N ASN A 385 -8.16 4.25 -8.39
CA ASN A 385 -9.17 3.22 -8.17
C ASN A 385 -10.13 3.56 -7.00
N TRP A 386 -11.30 2.90 -6.93
CA TRP A 386 -12.36 3.14 -5.93
C TRP A 386 -12.82 4.60 -5.89
N ASN A 387 -13.35 5.04 -6.99
CA ASN A 387 -13.94 6.36 -7.17
C ASN A 387 -15.44 6.25 -7.48
N THR A 388 -16.20 7.31 -7.18
CA THR A 388 -17.64 7.34 -7.48
C THR A 388 -17.93 7.84 -8.91
N ALA A 389 -19.15 7.59 -9.38
CA ALA A 389 -19.60 8.08 -10.69
C ALA A 389 -19.61 9.61 -10.76
N GLU A 390 -19.98 10.28 -9.66
CA GLU A 390 -20.00 11.74 -9.53
C GLU A 390 -18.58 12.31 -9.66
N VAL A 391 -17.58 11.68 -9.03
CA VAL A 391 -16.18 12.08 -9.15
C VAL A 391 -15.71 11.97 -10.60
N ARG A 392 -15.96 10.85 -11.28
CA ARG A 392 -15.60 10.70 -12.70
C ARG A 392 -16.24 11.77 -13.58
N ARG A 393 -17.54 12.03 -13.38
CA ARG A 393 -18.32 12.98 -14.17
C ARG A 393 -17.91 14.44 -13.92
N ILE A 394 -17.65 14.81 -12.67
CA ILE A 394 -17.42 16.22 -12.27
C ILE A 394 -15.95 16.62 -12.40
N CYS A 395 -15.02 15.75 -12.01
CA CYS A 395 -13.59 16.07 -12.10
C CYS A 395 -13.08 16.18 -13.55
N ARG A 396 -13.67 15.43 -14.49
CA ARG A 396 -13.25 15.41 -15.91
C ARG A 396 -11.75 15.26 -16.07
N MET A 397 -11.18 14.32 -15.32
CA MET A 397 -9.78 13.93 -15.35
C MET A 397 -9.67 12.48 -15.81
N PRO A 398 -8.56 12.05 -16.41
CA PRO A 398 -8.29 10.63 -16.63
C PRO A 398 -8.54 9.81 -15.37
N TYR A 399 -9.10 8.61 -15.53
CA TYR A 399 -9.41 7.75 -14.41
C TYR A 399 -9.28 6.27 -14.77
N VAL A 400 -9.17 5.46 -13.72
CA VAL A 400 -9.20 4.00 -13.79
C VAL A 400 -10.36 3.46 -12.98
N VAL A 401 -10.85 2.27 -13.34
CA VAL A 401 -11.91 1.55 -12.62
C VAL A 401 -11.56 0.07 -12.48
N GLN A 402 -12.22 -0.60 -11.55
CA GLN A 402 -12.00 -2.01 -11.27
C GLN A 402 -13.29 -2.81 -11.41
N ALA A 403 -13.30 -3.75 -12.34
CA ALA A 403 -14.33 -4.77 -12.48
C ALA A 403 -13.98 -6.04 -11.69
N LYS A 404 -14.95 -6.92 -11.51
CA LYS A 404 -14.79 -8.21 -10.84
C LYS A 404 -15.76 -9.25 -11.42
N ALA A 405 -15.46 -10.52 -11.24
CA ALA A 405 -16.35 -11.61 -11.61
C ALA A 405 -17.48 -11.78 -10.58
N ALA A 406 -18.31 -10.75 -10.40
CA ALA A 406 -19.34 -10.70 -9.38
C ALA A 406 -20.35 -11.86 -9.54
N GLY A 407 -20.56 -12.63 -8.48
CA GLY A 407 -21.47 -13.78 -8.47
C GLY A 407 -20.89 -15.08 -9.01
N SER A 408 -19.65 -15.08 -9.52
CA SER A 408 -18.99 -16.33 -9.93
C SER A 408 -18.70 -17.21 -8.72
N PRO A 409 -18.84 -18.56 -8.85
CA PRO A 409 -18.52 -19.49 -7.77
C PRO A 409 -17.08 -19.38 -7.31
N LEU A 410 -16.86 -19.54 -6.01
CA LEU A 410 -15.52 -19.64 -5.40
C LEU A 410 -15.12 -21.11 -5.24
N LEU A 411 -13.83 -21.39 -5.36
CA LEU A 411 -13.26 -22.72 -5.10
C LEU A 411 -13.34 -23.12 -3.62
N GLY A 412 -13.52 -22.16 -2.71
CA GLY A 412 -13.64 -22.45 -1.28
C GLY A 412 -13.49 -21.22 -0.39
N THR A 413 -13.19 -21.49 0.89
CA THR A 413 -12.82 -20.44 1.86
C THR A 413 -11.31 -20.25 1.87
N ALA A 414 -10.82 -19.26 2.62
CA ALA A 414 -9.38 -18.99 2.74
C ALA A 414 -8.58 -20.27 3.10
N PRO A 415 -7.45 -20.54 2.46
CA PRO A 415 -6.76 -19.69 1.47
C PRO A 415 -7.28 -19.81 0.02
N TYR A 416 -8.29 -20.64 -0.27
CA TYR A 416 -8.81 -20.95 -1.61
C TYR A 416 -10.05 -20.12 -1.98
N ASN A 417 -10.17 -18.90 -1.44
CA ASN A 417 -11.24 -17.96 -1.78
C ASN A 417 -11.01 -17.27 -3.14
N LEU A 418 -10.73 -18.09 -4.15
CA LEU A 418 -10.58 -17.68 -5.55
C LEU A 418 -11.81 -18.08 -6.35
N TYR A 419 -12.09 -17.38 -7.43
CA TYR A 419 -13.10 -17.81 -8.39
C TYR A 419 -12.71 -19.14 -9.05
N ASP A 420 -13.72 -19.97 -9.35
CA ASP A 420 -13.53 -21.06 -10.31
C ASP A 420 -13.43 -20.46 -11.72
N VAL A 421 -12.21 -20.26 -12.19
CA VAL A 421 -11.93 -19.65 -13.49
C VAL A 421 -12.32 -20.52 -14.68
N PHE A 422 -12.64 -21.81 -14.43
CA PHE A 422 -13.12 -22.76 -15.42
C PHE A 422 -14.65 -22.76 -15.53
N GLU A 423 -15.35 -22.03 -14.65
CA GLU A 423 -16.79 -21.84 -14.75
C GLU A 423 -17.15 -21.19 -16.10
N PRO A 424 -18.08 -21.80 -16.88
CA PRO A 424 -18.43 -21.26 -18.20
C PRO A 424 -18.89 -19.79 -18.20
N GLY A 425 -19.52 -19.36 -17.10
CA GLY A 425 -20.00 -17.98 -16.93
C GLY A 425 -18.96 -16.99 -16.39
N PHE A 426 -17.72 -17.41 -16.09
CA PHE A 426 -16.73 -16.55 -15.43
C PHE A 426 -16.43 -15.26 -16.20
N GLN A 427 -16.12 -15.36 -17.49
CA GLN A 427 -15.87 -14.19 -18.34
C GLN A 427 -17.11 -13.29 -18.48
N ALA A 428 -18.27 -13.89 -18.69
CA ALA A 428 -19.53 -13.17 -18.82
C ALA A 428 -19.92 -12.40 -17.55
N ALA A 429 -19.55 -12.92 -16.37
CA ALA A 429 -19.77 -12.24 -15.10
C ALA A 429 -18.94 -10.94 -15.00
N ILE A 430 -17.69 -10.93 -15.48
CA ILE A 430 -16.85 -9.72 -15.55
C ILE A 430 -17.48 -8.71 -16.51
N GLU A 431 -17.88 -9.13 -17.70
CA GLU A 431 -18.55 -8.26 -18.70
C GLU A 431 -19.85 -7.66 -18.15
N ALA A 432 -20.64 -8.46 -17.43
CA ALA A 432 -21.87 -7.99 -16.79
C ALA A 432 -21.58 -6.95 -15.68
N ASP A 433 -20.55 -7.16 -14.88
CA ASP A 433 -20.12 -6.20 -13.86
C ASP A 433 -19.66 -4.87 -14.49
N MET A 434 -18.86 -4.92 -15.57
CA MET A 434 -18.44 -3.73 -16.33
C MET A 434 -19.65 -2.95 -16.88
N LYS A 435 -20.61 -3.62 -17.47
CA LYS A 435 -21.82 -3.02 -18.05
C LYS A 435 -22.76 -2.44 -16.99
N ARG A 436 -22.84 -3.08 -15.82
CA ARG A 436 -23.70 -2.65 -14.71
C ARG A 436 -23.11 -1.47 -13.93
N GLU A 437 -21.85 -1.61 -13.48
CA GLU A 437 -21.23 -0.65 -12.56
C GLU A 437 -20.50 0.49 -13.27
N PHE A 438 -20.06 0.25 -14.51
CA PHE A 438 -19.18 1.19 -15.21
C PHE A 438 -19.63 1.51 -16.64
N ARG A 439 -20.94 1.46 -16.91
CA ARG A 439 -21.49 1.69 -18.26
C ARG A 439 -20.94 2.95 -18.94
N ALA A 440 -20.89 4.07 -18.22
CA ALA A 440 -20.35 5.31 -18.76
C ALA A 440 -18.86 5.23 -19.10
N ALA A 441 -18.08 4.42 -18.37
CA ALA A 441 -16.65 4.29 -18.58
C ALA A 441 -16.27 3.47 -19.83
N LEU A 442 -17.19 2.67 -20.36
CA LEU A 442 -16.91 1.80 -21.50
C LEU A 442 -16.47 2.61 -22.74
N ASP A 443 -17.06 3.78 -22.97
CA ASP A 443 -16.79 4.65 -24.12
C ASP A 443 -16.15 5.99 -23.75
N ASP A 444 -16.10 6.38 -22.45
CA ASP A 444 -15.58 7.66 -22.01
C ASP A 444 -14.08 7.82 -22.36
N PRO A 445 -13.68 8.83 -23.16
CA PRO A 445 -12.26 9.03 -23.51
C PRO A 445 -11.36 9.31 -22.30
N TYR A 446 -11.91 9.75 -21.16
CA TYR A 446 -11.13 9.92 -19.92
C TYR A 446 -10.85 8.60 -19.20
N CYS A 447 -11.57 7.52 -19.47
CA CYS A 447 -11.27 6.21 -18.91
C CYS A 447 -10.01 5.62 -19.56
N ILE A 448 -8.95 5.46 -18.77
CA ILE A 448 -7.68 4.83 -19.20
C ILE A 448 -7.90 3.34 -19.45
N GLY A 449 -8.56 2.66 -18.53
CA GLY A 449 -8.78 1.23 -18.62
C GLY A 449 -9.39 0.62 -17.35
N PHE A 450 -9.43 -0.71 -17.36
CA PHE A 450 -10.02 -1.53 -16.32
C PHE A 450 -8.97 -2.42 -15.66
N PHE A 451 -8.87 -2.36 -14.34
CA PHE A 451 -8.38 -3.48 -13.57
C PHE A 451 -9.46 -4.56 -13.47
N VAL A 452 -9.07 -5.81 -13.30
CA VAL A 452 -9.97 -6.89 -12.90
C VAL A 452 -9.47 -7.47 -11.61
N ASP A 453 -10.33 -7.46 -10.58
CA ASP A 453 -10.02 -7.82 -9.20
C ASP A 453 -8.92 -6.95 -8.55
N ASN A 454 -8.55 -7.28 -7.31
CA ASN A 454 -7.49 -6.64 -6.55
C ASN A 454 -6.83 -7.65 -5.64
N GLU A 455 -5.51 -7.73 -5.69
CA GLU A 455 -4.67 -8.51 -4.77
C GLU A 455 -5.05 -9.99 -4.68
N VAL A 456 -5.39 -10.60 -5.81
CA VAL A 456 -5.64 -12.04 -5.87
C VAL A 456 -4.39 -12.80 -5.43
N ARG A 457 -4.53 -13.67 -4.43
CA ARG A 457 -3.41 -14.29 -3.71
C ARG A 457 -2.95 -15.61 -4.34
N TRP A 458 -2.43 -15.54 -5.56
CA TRP A 458 -1.85 -16.69 -6.28
C TRP A 458 -0.60 -17.27 -5.59
N ASP A 459 0.12 -16.45 -4.83
CA ASP A 459 1.33 -16.82 -4.07
C ASP A 459 1.07 -17.80 -2.94
N LYS A 460 -0.17 -17.92 -2.46
CA LYS A 460 -0.55 -18.77 -1.34
C LYS A 460 -1.15 -20.11 -1.74
N LEU A 461 -1.09 -20.46 -3.01
CA LEU A 461 -1.79 -21.64 -3.56
C LEU A 461 -0.87 -22.64 -4.28
N PRO A 462 0.31 -22.99 -3.72
CA PRO A 462 1.24 -23.90 -4.40
C PRO A 462 0.61 -25.27 -4.66
N ARG A 463 -0.47 -25.62 -3.96
CA ARG A 463 -1.14 -26.93 -4.03
C ARG A 463 -2.62 -26.82 -4.38
N LEU A 464 -2.99 -25.89 -5.24
CA LEU A 464 -4.37 -25.71 -5.71
C LEU A 464 -4.95 -27.02 -6.29
N ALA A 465 -4.15 -27.81 -7.01
CA ALA A 465 -4.56 -29.09 -7.56
C ALA A 465 -5.04 -30.09 -6.48
N GLU A 466 -4.40 -30.10 -5.28
CA GLU A 466 -4.82 -30.98 -4.17
C GLU A 466 -6.15 -30.56 -3.56
N HIS A 467 -6.42 -29.27 -3.52
CA HIS A 467 -7.72 -28.75 -3.10
C HIS A 467 -8.80 -29.12 -4.12
N VAL A 468 -8.53 -28.84 -5.39
CA VAL A 468 -9.48 -29.03 -6.50
C VAL A 468 -9.82 -30.52 -6.73
N ILE A 469 -8.84 -31.42 -6.61
CA ILE A 469 -9.09 -32.88 -6.81
C ILE A 469 -10.07 -33.45 -5.77
N ALA A 470 -10.16 -32.83 -4.60
CA ALA A 470 -11.06 -33.24 -3.52
C ALA A 470 -12.47 -32.65 -3.64
N MET A 471 -12.71 -31.74 -4.59
CA MET A 471 -14.03 -31.14 -4.82
C MET A 471 -14.98 -32.11 -5.53
N PRO A 472 -16.30 -31.86 -5.59
CA PRO A 472 -17.27 -32.66 -6.34
C PRO A 472 -16.87 -32.80 -7.83
N ALA A 473 -17.16 -33.96 -8.42
CA ALA A 473 -16.72 -34.33 -9.78
C ALA A 473 -17.24 -33.37 -10.87
N GLU A 474 -18.40 -32.79 -10.63
CA GLU A 474 -19.06 -31.82 -11.50
C GLU A 474 -18.45 -30.42 -11.46
N THR A 475 -17.58 -30.10 -10.49
CA THR A 475 -16.92 -28.79 -10.39
C THR A 475 -16.08 -28.54 -11.63
N PRO A 476 -16.24 -27.39 -12.32
CA PRO A 476 -15.50 -27.07 -13.55
C PRO A 476 -13.98 -27.14 -13.40
N ALA A 477 -13.44 -26.59 -12.31
CA ALA A 477 -11.99 -26.68 -12.01
C ALA A 477 -11.52 -28.14 -11.89
N ARG A 478 -12.31 -29.02 -11.24
CA ARG A 478 -11.94 -30.41 -11.13
C ARG A 478 -12.01 -31.16 -12.47
N ARG A 479 -13.01 -30.88 -13.29
CA ARG A 479 -13.07 -31.44 -14.67
C ARG A 479 -11.86 -30.98 -15.49
N ALA A 480 -11.46 -29.70 -15.37
CA ALA A 480 -10.27 -29.17 -16.06
C ALA A 480 -9.00 -29.87 -15.58
N LEU A 481 -8.81 -30.07 -14.26
CA LEU A 481 -7.69 -30.84 -13.72
C LEU A 481 -7.67 -32.26 -14.24
N ALA A 482 -8.80 -32.98 -14.19
CA ALA A 482 -8.91 -34.35 -14.67
C ALA A 482 -8.59 -34.46 -16.18
N ALA A 483 -9.09 -33.52 -16.99
CA ALA A 483 -8.79 -33.47 -18.42
C ALA A 483 -7.29 -33.28 -18.67
N ARG A 484 -6.64 -32.32 -17.94
CA ARG A 484 -5.20 -32.07 -18.05
C ARG A 484 -4.35 -33.27 -17.66
N LEU A 485 -4.76 -33.99 -16.60
CA LEU A 485 -4.09 -35.24 -16.17
C LEU A 485 -4.27 -36.38 -17.18
N LYS A 486 -5.47 -36.53 -17.78
CA LYS A 486 -5.72 -37.46 -18.87
C LYS A 486 -4.83 -37.17 -20.07
N GLU A 487 -4.71 -35.92 -20.46
CA GLU A 487 -3.83 -35.51 -21.56
C GLU A 487 -2.36 -35.86 -21.27
N LYS A 488 -1.87 -35.62 -20.06
CA LYS A 488 -0.49 -35.85 -19.65
C LYS A 488 -0.14 -37.32 -19.51
N TYR A 489 -0.95 -38.07 -18.76
CA TYR A 489 -0.63 -39.45 -18.37
C TYR A 489 -1.21 -40.50 -19.31
N ARG A 490 -2.20 -40.16 -20.12
CA ARG A 490 -2.90 -41.04 -21.08
C ARG A 490 -3.70 -42.19 -20.40
N THR A 491 -3.07 -42.89 -19.43
CA THR A 491 -3.74 -43.99 -18.69
C THR A 491 -3.76 -43.73 -17.19
N ILE A 492 -4.75 -44.28 -16.48
CA ILE A 492 -4.83 -44.14 -15.03
C ILE A 492 -3.66 -44.85 -14.33
N ASP A 493 -3.17 -45.95 -14.90
CA ASP A 493 -2.02 -46.71 -14.38
C ASP A 493 -0.74 -45.88 -14.43
N ALA A 494 -0.53 -45.08 -15.48
CA ALA A 494 0.60 -44.19 -15.56
C ALA A 494 0.54 -43.10 -14.50
N LEU A 495 -0.65 -42.52 -14.24
CA LEU A 495 -0.88 -41.57 -13.15
C LEU A 495 -0.63 -42.22 -11.81
N ASN A 496 -1.20 -43.43 -11.58
CA ASN A 496 -1.03 -44.17 -10.32
C ASN A 496 0.43 -44.43 -9.99
N ARG A 497 1.22 -44.84 -11.00
CA ARG A 497 2.68 -44.99 -10.82
C ARG A 497 3.37 -43.70 -10.44
N ALA A 498 3.02 -42.59 -11.12
CA ALA A 498 3.62 -41.30 -10.87
C ALA A 498 3.26 -40.73 -9.48
N TRP A 499 2.05 -40.95 -9.02
CA TRP A 499 1.53 -40.42 -7.75
C TRP A 499 1.67 -41.41 -6.58
N GLY A 500 1.99 -42.67 -6.87
CA GLY A 500 2.00 -43.74 -5.88
C GLY A 500 0.59 -44.03 -5.33
N THR A 501 -0.43 -43.96 -6.18
CA THR A 501 -1.85 -44.14 -5.84
C THR A 501 -2.39 -45.40 -6.49
N GLY A 502 -3.65 -45.75 -6.24
CA GLY A 502 -4.33 -46.94 -6.78
C GLY A 502 -5.76 -46.62 -7.24
N TYR A 503 -5.97 -45.53 -7.96
CA TYR A 503 -7.29 -45.21 -8.51
C TYR A 503 -7.71 -46.25 -9.53
N PRO A 504 -8.96 -46.77 -9.45
CA PRO A 504 -9.43 -47.84 -10.36
C PRO A 504 -9.65 -47.37 -11.80
N GLY A 505 -9.81 -46.06 -12.00
CA GLY A 505 -10.05 -45.43 -13.28
C GLY A 505 -10.13 -43.93 -13.14
N TRP A 506 -10.27 -43.22 -14.23
CA TRP A 506 -10.39 -41.76 -14.24
C TRP A 506 -11.61 -41.24 -13.50
N ASP A 507 -12.70 -42.00 -13.47
CA ASP A 507 -13.93 -41.68 -12.76
C ASP A 507 -13.78 -41.84 -11.24
N GLY A 508 -12.84 -42.70 -10.82
CA GLY A 508 -12.43 -42.84 -9.42
C GLY A 508 -11.40 -41.82 -8.93
N LEU A 509 -10.88 -40.98 -9.83
CA LEU A 509 -9.95 -39.92 -9.44
C LEU A 509 -10.64 -39.00 -8.43
N GLY A 510 -10.01 -38.74 -7.28
CA GLY A 510 -10.64 -37.98 -6.22
C GLY A 510 -9.66 -37.65 -5.09
N ARG A 511 -10.19 -37.50 -3.87
CA ARG A 511 -9.35 -37.18 -2.70
C ARG A 511 -8.16 -38.13 -2.62
N LEU A 512 -6.99 -37.56 -2.38
CA LEU A 512 -5.77 -38.35 -2.24
C LEU A 512 -5.82 -39.28 -1.04
N PRO A 513 -5.31 -40.53 -1.16
CA PRO A 513 -5.09 -41.41 -0.03
C PRO A 513 -4.21 -40.74 1.05
N ALA A 514 -4.36 -41.17 2.31
CA ALA A 514 -3.59 -40.66 3.42
C ALA A 514 -2.07 -40.73 3.13
N GLY A 515 -1.36 -39.64 3.41
CA GLY A 515 0.08 -39.55 3.19
C GLY A 515 0.53 -39.38 1.74
N LYS A 516 -0.40 -39.37 0.78
CA LYS A 516 -0.08 -39.13 -0.64
C LYS A 516 -0.20 -37.64 -0.98
N ARG A 517 0.60 -37.22 -1.95
CA ARG A 517 0.62 -35.86 -2.47
C ARG A 517 0.62 -35.87 -3.99
N ILE A 518 0.03 -34.85 -4.59
CA ILE A 518 0.20 -34.61 -6.03
C ILE A 518 1.66 -34.20 -6.26
N PRO A 519 2.37 -34.77 -7.24
CA PRO A 519 3.70 -34.32 -7.63
C PRO A 519 3.72 -32.80 -7.88
N GLU A 520 4.79 -32.15 -7.44
CA GLU A 520 4.87 -30.70 -7.52
C GLU A 520 4.80 -30.17 -8.96
N ALA A 521 5.33 -30.94 -9.90
CA ALA A 521 5.22 -30.63 -11.33
C ALA A 521 3.77 -30.54 -11.81
N ASP A 522 2.89 -31.44 -11.32
CA ASP A 522 1.46 -31.43 -11.67
C ASP A 522 0.72 -30.29 -10.97
N CYS A 523 1.09 -29.97 -9.72
CA CYS A 523 0.58 -28.79 -9.05
C CYS A 523 0.96 -27.50 -9.79
N ARG A 524 2.20 -27.36 -10.23
CA ARG A 524 2.65 -26.21 -11.01
C ARG A 524 1.96 -26.11 -12.37
N ASP A 525 1.80 -27.25 -13.06
CA ASP A 525 1.13 -27.31 -14.36
C ASP A 525 -0.34 -26.85 -14.26
N PHE A 526 -1.06 -27.33 -13.23
CA PHE A 526 -2.45 -26.92 -13.01
C PHE A 526 -2.57 -25.46 -12.55
N ASN A 527 -1.65 -24.97 -11.69
CA ASN A 527 -1.63 -23.57 -11.29
C ASN A 527 -1.42 -22.66 -12.51
N ARG A 528 -0.50 -23.03 -13.41
CA ARG A 528 -0.27 -22.30 -14.65
C ARG A 528 -1.52 -22.29 -15.55
N LEU A 529 -2.18 -23.41 -15.72
CA LEU A 529 -3.43 -23.52 -16.48
C LEU A 529 -4.52 -22.60 -15.92
N ALA A 530 -4.67 -22.55 -14.58
CA ALA A 530 -5.63 -21.68 -13.92
C ALA A 530 -5.29 -20.19 -14.10
N LEU A 531 -4.02 -19.83 -13.98
CA LEU A 531 -3.51 -18.46 -14.19
C LEU A 531 -3.75 -17.98 -15.63
N GLU A 532 -3.36 -18.79 -16.62
CA GLU A 532 -3.57 -18.48 -18.04
C GLU A 532 -5.07 -18.33 -18.34
N ARG A 533 -5.90 -19.19 -17.79
CA ARG A 533 -7.36 -19.09 -17.96
C ARG A 533 -7.92 -17.82 -17.34
N TYR A 534 -7.49 -17.45 -16.14
CA TYR A 534 -7.89 -16.24 -15.45
C TYR A 534 -7.55 -14.99 -16.27
N TYR A 535 -6.27 -14.79 -16.58
CA TYR A 535 -5.83 -13.56 -17.25
C TYR A 535 -6.36 -13.45 -18.69
N ARG A 536 -6.48 -14.55 -19.39
CA ARG A 536 -7.13 -14.60 -20.73
C ARG A 536 -8.58 -14.17 -20.64
N SER A 537 -9.35 -14.75 -19.73
CA SER A 537 -10.76 -14.40 -19.54
C SER A 537 -10.95 -12.94 -19.13
N CYS A 538 -10.10 -12.40 -18.26
CA CYS A 538 -10.10 -10.99 -17.88
C CYS A 538 -9.84 -10.07 -19.09
N ARG A 539 -8.79 -10.36 -19.87
CA ARG A 539 -8.47 -9.64 -21.09
C ARG A 539 -9.65 -9.66 -22.09
N ASP A 540 -10.19 -10.83 -22.33
CA ASP A 540 -11.24 -11.03 -23.33
C ASP A 540 -12.55 -10.33 -22.89
N ALA A 541 -12.86 -10.36 -21.58
CA ALA A 541 -13.98 -9.61 -21.03
C ALA A 541 -13.84 -8.09 -21.24
N VAL A 542 -12.64 -7.53 -20.96
CA VAL A 542 -12.38 -6.11 -21.18
C VAL A 542 -12.48 -5.76 -22.67
N ARG A 543 -11.88 -6.57 -23.56
CA ARG A 543 -11.94 -6.35 -25.00
C ARG A 543 -13.35 -6.44 -25.57
N ASN A 544 -14.17 -7.37 -25.07
CA ASN A 544 -15.56 -7.52 -25.51
C ASN A 544 -16.44 -6.37 -25.02
N ALA A 545 -16.34 -5.98 -23.76
CA ALA A 545 -17.18 -4.95 -23.17
C ALA A 545 -16.71 -3.52 -23.53
N ALA A 546 -15.40 -3.30 -23.69
CA ALA A 546 -14.78 -1.99 -23.87
C ALA A 546 -13.54 -2.07 -24.79
N PRO A 547 -13.71 -2.33 -26.10
CA PRO A 547 -12.61 -2.67 -27.04
C PRO A 547 -11.55 -1.57 -27.19
N ARG A 548 -11.86 -0.35 -26.79
CA ARG A 548 -10.94 0.80 -26.83
C ARG A 548 -10.29 1.12 -25.48
N LYS A 549 -10.48 0.26 -24.47
CA LYS A 549 -9.92 0.43 -23.13
C LYS A 549 -8.82 -0.57 -22.87
N LEU A 550 -7.86 -0.16 -22.04
CA LEU A 550 -6.75 -1.03 -21.64
C LEU A 550 -7.19 -2.00 -20.54
N TYR A 551 -6.72 -3.23 -20.62
CA TYR A 551 -6.72 -4.14 -19.50
C TYR A 551 -5.48 -3.87 -18.64
N LEU A 552 -5.70 -3.39 -17.42
CA LEU A 552 -4.66 -2.88 -16.51
C LEU A 552 -4.16 -3.93 -15.50
N GLY A 553 -4.46 -5.22 -15.72
CA GLY A 553 -4.04 -6.29 -14.82
C GLY A 553 -4.89 -6.40 -13.55
N SER A 554 -4.33 -7.05 -12.52
CA SER A 554 -5.04 -7.46 -11.28
C SER A 554 -4.48 -6.83 -9.99
N ARG A 555 -3.64 -5.81 -10.07
CA ARG A 555 -3.10 -5.07 -8.92
C ARG A 555 -2.45 -6.01 -7.89
N PHE A 556 -1.41 -6.72 -8.26
CA PHE A 556 -0.72 -7.66 -7.37
C PHE A 556 -0.37 -7.07 -5.99
N ALA A 557 -0.61 -7.82 -4.91
CA ALA A 557 -0.09 -7.50 -3.58
C ALA A 557 1.43 -7.72 -3.52
N GLY A 558 2.21 -6.76 -3.96
CA GLY A 558 3.67 -6.86 -4.03
C GLY A 558 4.14 -7.84 -5.10
N PHE A 559 5.10 -8.71 -4.74
CA PHE A 559 5.61 -9.75 -5.64
C PHE A 559 4.74 -11.01 -5.55
N GLN A 560 4.34 -11.52 -6.69
CA GLN A 560 3.64 -12.80 -6.83
C GLN A 560 4.60 -13.92 -7.26
N THR A 561 4.07 -15.11 -7.53
CA THR A 561 4.86 -16.19 -8.14
C THR A 561 5.30 -15.79 -9.55
N LEU A 562 6.42 -16.37 -10.03
CA LEU A 562 6.89 -16.15 -11.40
C LEU A 562 5.79 -16.48 -12.42
N ALA A 563 5.11 -17.61 -12.26
CA ALA A 563 4.02 -18.02 -13.16
C ALA A 563 2.86 -17.00 -13.22
N ALA A 564 2.50 -16.38 -12.09
CA ALA A 564 1.46 -15.35 -12.05
C ALA A 564 1.91 -14.08 -12.78
N ALA A 565 3.16 -13.66 -12.57
CA ALA A 565 3.72 -12.50 -13.23
C ALA A 565 3.88 -12.70 -14.75
N GLU A 566 4.27 -13.90 -15.19
CA GLU A 566 4.34 -14.26 -16.61
C GLU A 566 2.95 -14.25 -17.25
N ALA A 567 1.94 -14.83 -16.60
CA ALA A 567 0.58 -14.86 -17.11
C ALA A 567 -0.02 -13.44 -17.20
N GLU A 568 0.15 -12.58 -16.18
CA GLU A 568 -0.30 -11.19 -16.29
C GLU A 568 0.42 -10.46 -17.43
N ALA A 569 1.73 -10.60 -17.54
CA ALA A 569 2.52 -9.95 -18.60
C ALA A 569 2.13 -10.42 -20.02
N GLU A 570 1.67 -11.65 -20.19
CA GLU A 570 1.20 -12.17 -21.47
C GLU A 570 -0.15 -11.53 -21.88
N TYR A 571 -1.09 -11.42 -20.96
CA TYR A 571 -2.47 -11.06 -21.30
C TYR A 571 -2.82 -9.60 -21.02
N ALA A 572 -2.19 -8.92 -20.06
CA ALA A 572 -2.49 -7.53 -19.75
C ALA A 572 -1.80 -6.56 -20.73
N ASP A 573 -2.45 -5.44 -21.03
CA ASP A 573 -1.84 -4.33 -21.77
C ASP A 573 -0.85 -3.57 -20.89
N VAL A 574 -1.17 -3.46 -19.58
CA VAL A 574 -0.34 -2.88 -18.53
C VAL A 574 -0.33 -3.82 -17.35
N VAL A 575 0.83 -4.23 -16.88
CA VAL A 575 0.95 -4.99 -15.63
C VAL A 575 0.76 -4.05 -14.44
N SER A 576 0.12 -4.52 -13.38
CA SER A 576 -0.12 -3.69 -12.22
C SER A 576 0.21 -4.37 -10.89
N ALA A 577 0.74 -3.59 -9.95
CA ALA A 577 1.06 -4.08 -8.63
C ALA A 577 0.90 -2.99 -7.56
N ASN A 578 0.49 -3.39 -6.36
CA ASN A 578 0.44 -2.57 -5.16
C ASN A 578 1.79 -2.69 -4.47
N LEU A 579 2.65 -1.69 -4.65
CA LEU A 579 4.05 -1.76 -4.26
C LEU A 579 4.33 -0.85 -3.06
N TYR A 580 4.10 -1.37 -1.88
CA TYR A 580 4.38 -0.70 -0.61
C TYR A 580 5.86 -0.82 -0.25
N TYR A 581 6.70 -0.20 -1.07
CA TYR A 581 8.15 -0.10 -0.90
C TYR A 581 8.57 1.34 -0.66
N ARG A 582 9.86 1.58 -0.46
CA ARG A 582 10.40 2.93 -0.34
C ARG A 582 10.96 3.45 -1.65
N SER A 583 11.27 2.56 -2.57
CA SER A 583 11.72 2.87 -3.92
C SER A 583 11.35 1.73 -4.88
N ILE A 584 11.03 2.07 -6.11
CA ILE A 584 10.83 1.13 -7.22
C ILE A 584 11.75 1.42 -8.40
N ALA A 585 12.82 2.19 -8.19
CA ALA A 585 13.75 2.61 -9.24
C ALA A 585 14.26 1.46 -10.09
N HIS A 586 14.50 0.31 -9.47
CA HIS A 586 15.06 -0.89 -10.10
C HIS A 586 14.08 -2.05 -10.17
N TYR A 587 12.79 -1.80 -9.95
CA TYR A 587 11.76 -2.83 -10.14
C TYR A 587 11.65 -3.15 -11.63
N THR A 588 11.87 -4.40 -12.00
CA THR A 588 11.68 -4.90 -13.37
C THR A 588 10.60 -5.98 -13.38
N GLY A 589 9.74 -5.98 -14.38
CA GLY A 589 8.82 -7.09 -14.61
C GLY A 589 9.53 -8.31 -15.21
N VAL A 590 8.77 -9.40 -15.40
CA VAL A 590 9.25 -10.62 -16.11
C VAL A 590 9.36 -10.41 -17.62
N ALA A 591 8.74 -9.36 -18.13
CA ALA A 591 8.74 -8.97 -19.53
C ALA A 591 8.87 -7.45 -19.67
N ASP A 592 9.24 -6.99 -20.86
CA ASP A 592 9.28 -5.57 -21.19
C ASP A 592 7.86 -5.02 -21.42
N LYS A 593 7.15 -4.79 -20.33
CA LYS A 593 5.78 -4.29 -20.28
C LYS A 593 5.69 -2.99 -19.46
N PRO A 594 4.73 -2.12 -19.76
CA PRO A 594 4.44 -0.99 -18.89
C PRO A 594 3.92 -1.47 -17.53
N LEU A 595 4.39 -0.83 -16.46
CA LEU A 595 4.01 -1.08 -15.08
C LEU A 595 3.21 0.10 -14.53
N LEU A 596 2.03 -0.16 -13.99
CA LEU A 596 1.26 0.80 -13.19
C LEU A 596 1.30 0.38 -11.72
N VAL A 597 1.81 1.26 -10.85
CA VAL A 597 1.69 1.05 -9.41
C VAL A 597 0.27 1.43 -8.99
N GLY A 598 -0.50 0.42 -8.60
CA GLY A 598 -1.90 0.59 -8.21
C GLY A 598 -2.07 1.19 -6.82
N GLU A 599 -1.16 0.87 -5.90
CA GLU A 599 -1.18 1.39 -4.52
C GLU A 599 0.23 1.55 -3.96
N PHE A 600 0.43 2.64 -3.22
CA PHE A 600 1.54 2.85 -2.29
C PHE A 600 1.13 3.92 -1.28
N HIS A 601 1.73 3.92 -0.08
CA HIS A 601 1.52 4.97 0.90
C HIS A 601 2.67 5.13 1.88
N PHE A 602 2.64 6.24 2.61
CA PHE A 602 3.46 6.50 3.78
C PHE A 602 2.58 7.10 4.86
N GLY A 603 2.72 6.64 6.09
CA GLY A 603 1.95 7.12 7.22
C GLY A 603 2.78 7.27 8.48
N THR A 604 2.21 7.90 9.49
CA THR A 604 2.89 8.16 10.76
C THR A 604 1.93 8.09 11.94
N THR A 605 2.43 7.59 13.07
CA THR A 605 1.70 7.60 14.35
C THR A 605 1.98 8.85 15.19
N VAL A 606 2.86 9.75 14.73
CA VAL A 606 3.29 10.95 15.51
C VAL A 606 2.18 11.95 15.70
N ALA A 607 1.19 11.97 14.82
CA ALA A 607 0.00 12.81 14.96
C ALA A 607 -1.07 12.21 15.90
N GLY A 608 -0.72 11.18 16.65
CA GLY A 608 -1.58 10.65 17.71
C GLY A 608 -2.82 9.88 17.24
N SER A 609 -2.83 9.37 16.02
CA SER A 609 -4.01 8.70 15.48
C SER A 609 -3.66 7.46 14.68
N GLY A 610 -4.24 6.33 15.01
CA GLY A 610 -4.28 5.11 14.22
C GLY A 610 -2.95 4.50 13.74
N SER A 611 -3.05 3.62 12.76
CA SER A 611 -1.93 2.90 12.15
C SER A 611 -1.18 3.75 11.11
N PRO A 612 0.16 3.67 11.06
CA PRO A 612 0.93 4.30 9.97
C PRO A 612 0.80 3.55 8.64
N GLY A 613 0.00 2.51 8.58
CA GLY A 613 -0.10 1.63 7.43
C GLY A 613 1.14 0.75 7.24
N LEU A 614 1.44 0.40 5.98
CA LEU A 614 2.50 -0.55 5.63
C LEU A 614 3.89 0.10 5.53
N GLN A 615 3.96 1.44 5.41
CA GLN A 615 5.21 2.18 5.30
C GLN A 615 5.24 3.33 6.30
N GLU A 616 5.76 3.05 7.48
CA GLU A 616 5.87 4.05 8.56
C GLU A 616 6.99 5.06 8.30
N ALA A 617 6.70 6.32 8.58
CA ALA A 617 7.65 7.41 8.65
C ALA A 617 7.60 8.10 10.03
N SER A 618 8.66 8.81 10.41
CA SER A 618 8.79 9.38 11.75
C SER A 618 7.93 10.63 11.99
N GLY A 619 7.29 11.17 10.97
CA GLY A 619 6.42 12.34 11.05
C GLY A 619 5.84 12.71 9.69
N ARG A 620 4.93 13.70 9.65
CA ARG A 620 4.28 14.17 8.41
C ARG A 620 5.27 14.67 7.36
N GLU A 621 6.31 15.39 7.77
CA GLU A 621 7.39 15.85 6.87
C GLU A 621 8.18 14.69 6.28
N GLU A 622 8.46 13.66 7.08
CA GLU A 622 9.15 12.47 6.60
C GLU A 622 8.25 11.62 5.70
N CYS A 623 6.93 11.59 5.91
CA CYS A 623 5.99 11.02 4.95
C CYS A 623 6.09 11.73 3.59
N ALA A 624 6.11 13.06 3.59
CA ALA A 624 6.21 13.87 2.38
C ALA A 624 7.54 13.67 1.63
N LYS A 625 8.65 13.54 2.36
CA LYS A 625 9.96 13.21 1.78
C LYS A 625 9.96 11.78 1.19
N ALA A 626 9.42 10.80 1.92
CA ALA A 626 9.31 9.42 1.45
C ALA A 626 8.42 9.32 0.20
N PHE A 627 7.30 10.02 0.18
CA PHE A 627 6.42 10.14 -0.98
C PHE A 627 7.16 10.73 -2.20
N THR A 628 7.89 11.85 -2.01
CA THR A 628 8.68 12.47 -3.07
C THR A 628 9.69 11.49 -3.65
N ARG A 629 10.49 10.82 -2.80
CA ARG A 629 11.50 9.84 -3.23
C ARG A 629 10.89 8.65 -3.97
N TYR A 630 9.74 8.18 -3.50
CA TYR A 630 9.03 7.09 -4.17
C TYR A 630 8.59 7.49 -5.57
N CYS A 631 7.94 8.65 -5.70
CA CYS A 631 7.49 9.17 -6.99
C CYS A 631 8.67 9.43 -7.96
N GLU A 632 9.77 10.00 -7.47
CA GLU A 632 11.00 10.18 -8.25
C GLU A 632 11.57 8.83 -8.70
N SER A 633 11.60 7.82 -7.82
CA SER A 633 12.06 6.47 -8.15
C SER A 633 11.20 5.80 -9.23
N ALA A 634 9.89 6.04 -9.19
CA ALA A 634 8.95 5.57 -10.20
C ALA A 634 9.14 6.28 -11.54
N LEU A 635 9.35 7.60 -11.52
CA LEU A 635 9.68 8.38 -12.71
C LEU A 635 11.04 8.00 -13.33
N TYR A 636 11.99 7.59 -12.52
CA TYR A 636 13.27 7.03 -12.97
C TYR A 636 13.10 5.68 -13.67
N ASN A 637 12.22 4.82 -13.19
CA ASN A 637 12.00 3.46 -13.69
C ASN A 637 11.45 3.47 -15.13
N PRO A 638 12.15 2.89 -16.13
CA PRO A 638 11.75 2.98 -17.53
C PRO A 638 10.42 2.28 -17.84
N ASN A 639 10.03 1.28 -17.06
CA ASN A 639 8.79 0.54 -17.26
C ASN A 639 7.59 1.21 -16.60
N CYS A 640 7.79 2.07 -15.57
CA CYS A 640 6.69 2.65 -14.83
C CYS A 640 5.95 3.72 -15.66
N VAL A 641 4.64 3.55 -15.83
CA VAL A 641 3.76 4.50 -16.55
C VAL A 641 2.88 5.32 -15.62
N GLY A 642 2.93 5.04 -14.31
CA GLY A 642 2.20 5.82 -13.31
C GLY A 642 2.23 5.21 -11.93
N VAL A 643 1.82 6.03 -10.96
CA VAL A 643 1.63 5.62 -9.56
C VAL A 643 0.34 6.20 -9.01
N HIS A 644 -0.41 5.42 -8.24
CA HIS A 644 -1.62 5.85 -7.56
C HIS A 644 -1.44 5.70 -6.05
N TYR A 645 -1.66 6.79 -5.33
CA TYR A 645 -1.48 6.84 -3.88
C TYR A 645 -2.69 6.28 -3.15
N PHE A 646 -2.51 5.34 -2.27
CA PHE A 646 -3.54 4.84 -1.36
C PHE A 646 -3.35 5.50 0.00
N ARG A 647 -4.19 6.51 0.40
CA ARG A 647 -5.49 6.87 -0.12
C ARG A 647 -5.79 8.36 0.08
N TYR A 648 -6.96 8.82 -0.43
CA TYR A 648 -7.38 10.22 -0.34
C TYR A 648 -7.61 10.69 1.10
N ALA A 649 -8.46 10.02 1.88
CA ALA A 649 -8.76 10.37 3.27
C ALA A 649 -8.24 9.31 4.23
N ASP A 650 -7.83 9.71 5.44
CA ASP A 650 -7.52 8.78 6.52
C ASP A 650 -8.69 7.82 6.78
N GLN A 651 -8.39 6.62 7.23
CA GLN A 651 -9.41 5.70 7.70
C GLN A 651 -9.88 6.10 9.11
N PRO A 652 -11.10 5.70 9.53
CA PRO A 652 -11.57 5.96 10.89
C PRO A 652 -10.60 5.41 11.93
N VAL A 653 -10.27 6.19 12.93
CA VAL A 653 -9.36 5.79 14.02
C VAL A 653 -9.84 4.51 14.72
N SER A 654 -11.16 4.35 14.85
CA SER A 654 -11.81 3.16 15.42
C SER A 654 -11.91 1.97 14.45
N GLY A 655 -11.36 2.08 13.24
CA GLY A 655 -11.37 1.06 12.21
C GLY A 655 -12.50 1.20 11.20
N ARG A 656 -12.18 1.01 9.90
CA ARG A 656 -13.19 0.98 8.83
C ARG A 656 -14.02 -0.29 8.88
N THR A 657 -15.16 -0.28 8.20
CA THR A 657 -16.00 -1.47 8.05
C THR A 657 -15.29 -2.58 7.27
N GLY A 658 -15.55 -3.83 7.61
CA GLY A 658 -15.05 -5.02 6.90
C GLY A 658 -13.83 -5.67 7.52
N ASP A 659 -12.78 -4.93 7.80
CA ASP A 659 -11.48 -5.45 8.27
C ASP A 659 -10.87 -4.73 9.47
N ASP A 660 -11.52 -3.68 9.99
CA ASP A 660 -11.07 -2.83 11.10
C ASP A 660 -9.73 -2.11 10.83
N GLU A 661 -9.33 -1.90 9.57
CA GLU A 661 -8.18 -1.05 9.28
C GLU A 661 -8.41 0.39 9.72
N ASN A 662 -7.36 1.01 10.28
CA ASN A 662 -7.39 2.39 10.80
C ASN A 662 -6.16 3.21 10.34
N MET A 663 -5.73 3.01 9.12
CA MET A 663 -4.52 3.65 8.57
C MET A 663 -4.68 5.16 8.44
N GLN A 664 -3.68 5.88 8.91
CA GLN A 664 -3.58 7.35 8.85
C GLN A 664 -2.54 7.73 7.79
N VAL A 665 -2.95 7.66 6.55
CA VAL A 665 -2.11 7.81 5.35
C VAL A 665 -2.69 8.81 4.36
N GLY A 666 -3.79 9.49 4.73
CA GLY A 666 -4.57 10.35 3.85
C GLY A 666 -3.89 11.66 3.48
N PHE A 667 -4.31 12.20 2.33
CA PHE A 667 -4.09 13.59 1.96
C PHE A 667 -5.02 14.55 2.72
N VAL A 668 -6.10 14.02 3.27
CA VAL A 668 -6.94 14.69 4.28
C VAL A 668 -7.15 13.74 5.46
N ASP A 669 -7.36 14.31 6.65
CA ASP A 669 -7.70 13.52 7.83
C ASP A 669 -9.21 13.21 7.92
N GLY A 670 -9.64 12.54 9.01
CA GLY A 670 -11.05 12.21 9.24
C GLY A 670 -11.98 13.41 9.41
N CYS A 671 -11.43 14.61 9.64
CA CYS A 671 -12.14 15.89 9.67
C CYS A 671 -12.07 16.67 8.35
N ASP A 672 -11.59 16.02 7.29
CA ASP A 672 -11.35 16.65 5.99
C ASP A 672 -10.36 17.83 6.07
N THR A 673 -9.38 17.77 6.97
CA THR A 673 -8.30 18.74 7.07
C THR A 673 -7.13 18.33 6.18
N PRO A 674 -6.68 19.20 5.25
CA PRO A 674 -5.58 18.91 4.34
C PRO A 674 -4.24 18.64 5.05
N ASN A 675 -3.51 17.62 4.58
CA ASN A 675 -2.15 17.29 5.00
C ASN A 675 -1.15 18.09 4.16
N GLN A 676 -0.86 19.32 4.58
CA GLN A 676 -0.10 20.28 3.79
C GLN A 676 1.27 19.78 3.32
N PRO A 677 2.11 19.12 4.15
CA PRO A 677 3.38 18.57 3.68
C PRO A 677 3.25 17.60 2.50
N MET A 678 2.25 16.71 2.55
CA MET A 678 1.97 15.77 1.47
C MET A 678 1.49 16.46 0.20
N ILE A 679 0.62 17.48 0.35
CA ILE A 679 0.10 18.28 -0.76
C ILE A 679 1.22 19.02 -1.46
N ASP A 680 2.11 19.66 -0.71
CA ASP A 680 3.25 20.40 -1.27
C ASP A 680 4.23 19.47 -1.99
N ALA A 681 4.42 18.25 -1.45
CA ALA A 681 5.21 17.22 -2.12
C ALA A 681 4.57 16.78 -3.44
N ALA A 682 3.25 16.54 -3.46
CA ALA A 682 2.53 16.17 -4.67
C ALA A 682 2.53 17.28 -5.73
N ARG A 683 2.37 18.54 -5.33
CA ARG A 683 2.53 19.71 -6.21
C ARG A 683 3.90 19.75 -6.88
N ARG A 684 4.98 19.56 -6.09
CA ARG A 684 6.35 19.54 -6.64
C ARG A 684 6.53 18.45 -7.69
N ILE A 685 6.04 17.24 -7.43
CA ILE A 685 6.11 16.13 -8.38
C ILE A 685 5.25 16.41 -9.61
N GLY A 686 3.99 16.76 -9.43
CA GLY A 686 3.05 17.02 -10.53
C GLY A 686 3.53 18.14 -11.46
N ASN A 687 4.10 19.22 -10.91
CA ASN A 687 4.63 20.34 -11.69
C ASN A 687 5.88 19.98 -12.51
N ARG A 688 6.68 19.01 -12.07
CA ARG A 688 7.96 18.64 -12.70
C ARG A 688 7.93 17.24 -13.33
N LEU A 689 6.78 16.64 -13.47
CA LEU A 689 6.58 15.24 -13.82
C LEU A 689 7.37 14.83 -15.07
N TYR A 690 7.19 15.54 -16.19
CA TYR A 690 7.86 15.21 -17.44
C TYR A 690 9.34 15.64 -17.46
N GLU A 691 9.69 16.70 -16.74
CA GLU A 691 11.09 17.10 -16.53
C GLU A 691 11.85 15.95 -15.83
N ILE A 692 11.32 15.42 -14.74
CA ILE A 692 11.95 14.32 -13.98
C ILE A 692 11.96 13.04 -14.84
N ARG A 693 10.82 12.71 -15.48
CA ARG A 693 10.69 11.49 -16.29
C ARG A 693 11.69 11.40 -17.42
N LEU A 694 12.04 12.53 -18.05
CA LEU A 694 12.89 12.59 -19.22
C LEU A 694 14.38 12.84 -18.90
N LYS A 695 14.73 13.12 -17.66
CA LYS A 695 16.14 13.12 -17.23
C LYS A 695 16.77 11.76 -17.53
N ARG A 696 17.98 11.79 -18.09
CA ARG A 696 18.75 10.58 -18.46
C ARG A 696 19.27 9.84 -17.24
#